data_6a0a6e58d8c22df1df60d23d50854f62
#
_entry.id   6a0a6e58d8c22df1df60d23d50854f62
#
_cell.length_a   1.000
_cell.length_b   1.000
_cell.length_c   1.000
_cell.angle_alpha   90.00
_cell.angle_beta   90.00
_cell.angle_gamma   90.00
#
_symmetry.space_group_name_H-M   'P 1'
#
loop_
_entity.id
_entity.type
_entity.pdbx_description
1 polymer ?
#
loop_
_entity_poly.entity_id
_entity_poly.type
_entity_poly.pdbx_seq_one_letter_code
_entity_poly.pdbx_strand_id
1 'polypeptide(L)'
;MIRERIKKVAVLGAGVMGHGIAQVVATAGYDVWVRDIKQEFLDRAKENIEKNLKRAVEKKRLSEEKAKEILSRIHFTLEMEEAIKDADLIIEAVPEVMDIKKQVFSEAQKYAKPECIFATNTSGLSITELGNSTDRPDKFLGLHFFNPPPVMQLVEVIRGEKTSDETVKIGIEFVKSLGKTPVLVKKDIPGFIVNRILIPYLTLAMDDVEKGIAKPEEIDATMVYNYGFPMGPITLADFVGLDVIYYATQQWGFVPSSNLLKQKFEAKELGMKTGKGFYDWTKGRPQIPKELAGKYDALRLIAPMVNIAAEIIEMGVAEAEDIDTAMKLGTNMPKGPCELGDEIGLDVILAKVEELYKEKGFEILKPTEFLKKLVSEGKTGEKAGEGFYKYGKVVFKEISIEKEDKIAKIVINRPQKLNALSLRTLDEISEALKELEKDDSVRVVIITGAGDRAFSAGFDLQTVMHDPEIFLPHNAMMMSAKGHQVFTQIERFPKPVIAAINGYAFGGGCELALACDFRIMKRGGQIGLTEVGLGIIPGWGGTQRIAKVVGIAKAKELIMLAKRLDADEAERIGLVNKAVDADKFEEEVMNLAKQLASMPPIALRVVKYAVNFGYELPTEIGQALEAAYFGIVTSTKDAEEGIKAFFERRKPEFKGK
;
A
#
# COMPACT_ATOMS: atom_id res chain seq x y z
N MET A 1 24.29 -23.37 12.72
CA MET A 1 23.35 -22.71 11.78
C MET A 1 22.27 -23.71 11.37
N ILE A 2 21.09 -23.25 10.82
CA ILE A 2 19.95 -24.15 10.52
C ILE A 2 20.32 -25.33 9.61
N ARG A 3 21.22 -25.15 8.62
CA ARG A 3 21.70 -26.21 7.71
C ARG A 3 22.58 -27.28 8.35
N GLU A 4 23.12 -27.06 9.52
CA GLU A 4 23.81 -28.08 10.30
C GLU A 4 22.82 -28.97 11.05
N ARG A 5 21.64 -28.39 11.36
CA ARG A 5 20.56 -29.03 12.11
C ARG A 5 19.58 -29.78 11.20
N ILE A 6 19.23 -29.17 10.04
CA ILE A 6 18.39 -29.80 9.02
C ILE A 6 19.23 -30.03 7.78
N LYS A 7 19.35 -31.27 7.35
CA LYS A 7 20.05 -31.68 6.14
C LYS A 7 19.13 -32.43 5.19
N LYS A 8 18.36 -33.38 5.73
CA LYS A 8 17.38 -34.18 4.99
C LYS A 8 15.96 -33.78 5.36
N VAL A 9 15.15 -33.47 4.34
CA VAL A 9 13.74 -33.13 4.47
C VAL A 9 12.90 -34.18 3.75
N ALA A 10 11.90 -34.73 4.41
CA ALA A 10 10.91 -35.60 3.79
C ALA A 10 9.63 -34.83 3.49
N VAL A 11 9.12 -34.92 2.27
CA VAL A 11 7.83 -34.37 1.86
C VAL A 11 6.85 -35.50 1.62
N LEU A 12 5.78 -35.57 2.41
CA LEU A 12 4.77 -36.61 2.35
C LEU A 12 3.56 -36.10 1.55
N GLY A 13 3.36 -36.67 0.38
CA GLY A 13 2.40 -36.23 -0.64
C GLY A 13 3.12 -35.56 -1.82
N ALA A 14 2.88 -36.05 -3.03
CA ALA A 14 3.48 -35.58 -4.28
C ALA A 14 2.50 -34.74 -5.13
N GLY A 15 1.39 -34.27 -4.52
CA GLY A 15 0.40 -33.42 -5.16
C GLY A 15 0.92 -32.03 -5.54
N VAL A 16 0.00 -31.12 -5.87
CA VAL A 16 0.32 -29.75 -6.31
C VAL A 16 1.21 -29.01 -5.30
N MET A 17 0.91 -29.12 -4.02
CA MET A 17 1.72 -28.47 -2.98
C MET A 17 3.02 -29.24 -2.73
N GLY A 18 2.96 -30.57 -2.61
CA GLY A 18 4.13 -31.36 -2.24
C GLY A 18 5.28 -31.28 -3.23
N HIS A 19 5.04 -31.38 -4.54
CA HIS A 19 6.12 -31.23 -5.53
C HIS A 19 6.69 -29.80 -5.56
N GLY A 20 5.84 -28.78 -5.36
CA GLY A 20 6.28 -27.39 -5.28
C GLY A 20 7.14 -27.13 -4.04
N ILE A 21 6.75 -27.65 -2.87
CA ILE A 21 7.53 -27.58 -1.63
C ILE A 21 8.87 -28.30 -1.81
N ALA A 22 8.87 -29.51 -2.35
CA ALA A 22 10.10 -30.26 -2.62
C ALA A 22 11.06 -29.49 -3.53
N GLN A 23 10.55 -28.86 -4.60
CA GLN A 23 11.34 -28.01 -5.48
C GLN A 23 11.98 -26.84 -4.72
N VAL A 24 11.22 -26.13 -3.89
CA VAL A 24 11.70 -24.99 -3.08
C VAL A 24 12.80 -25.43 -2.12
N VAL A 25 12.60 -26.53 -1.40
CA VAL A 25 13.54 -27.06 -0.43
C VAL A 25 14.84 -27.52 -1.10
N ALA A 26 14.75 -28.23 -2.24
CA ALA A 26 15.91 -28.62 -3.02
C ALA A 26 16.66 -27.43 -3.63
N THR A 27 15.93 -26.40 -4.10
CA THR A 27 16.53 -25.15 -4.60
C THR A 27 17.36 -24.45 -3.53
N ALA A 28 16.93 -24.52 -2.28
CA ALA A 28 17.66 -23.99 -1.13
C ALA A 28 18.87 -24.84 -0.71
N GLY A 29 19.12 -26.01 -1.37
CA GLY A 29 20.28 -26.83 -1.17
C GLY A 29 20.13 -27.95 -0.13
N TYR A 30 18.91 -28.31 0.24
CA TYR A 30 18.60 -29.46 1.09
C TYR A 30 18.41 -30.73 0.26
N ASP A 31 18.70 -31.90 0.83
CA ASP A 31 18.33 -33.20 0.26
C ASP A 31 16.86 -33.50 0.61
N VAL A 32 16.07 -33.82 -0.39
CA VAL A 32 14.61 -33.95 -0.28
C VAL A 32 14.15 -35.31 -0.73
N TRP A 33 13.35 -35.95 0.11
CA TRP A 33 12.70 -37.20 -0.20
C TRP A 33 11.20 -36.97 -0.34
N VAL A 34 10.66 -37.26 -1.54
CA VAL A 34 9.24 -37.12 -1.83
C VAL A 34 8.61 -38.50 -1.81
N ARG A 35 7.64 -38.68 -0.92
CA ARG A 35 6.91 -39.95 -0.79
C ARG A 35 5.45 -39.77 -1.18
N ASP A 36 4.92 -40.70 -1.95
CA ASP A 36 3.48 -40.85 -2.19
C ASP A 36 3.07 -42.34 -2.21
N ILE A 37 1.75 -42.61 -2.27
CA ILE A 37 1.20 -43.96 -2.24
C ILE A 37 1.14 -44.62 -3.62
N LYS A 38 1.32 -43.85 -4.71
CA LYS A 38 1.27 -44.34 -6.10
C LYS A 38 2.39 -43.78 -6.95
N GLN A 39 2.99 -44.62 -7.79
CA GLN A 39 4.08 -44.24 -8.68
C GLN A 39 3.64 -43.12 -9.65
N GLU A 40 2.40 -43.15 -10.16
CA GLU A 40 1.88 -42.13 -11.07
C GLU A 40 1.92 -40.71 -10.49
N PHE A 41 1.77 -40.56 -9.16
CA PHE A 41 1.83 -39.24 -8.49
C PHE A 41 3.28 -38.77 -8.41
N LEU A 42 4.22 -39.68 -8.13
CA LEU A 42 5.66 -39.38 -8.12
C LEU A 42 6.17 -38.99 -9.51
N ASP A 43 5.76 -39.71 -10.55
CA ASP A 43 6.13 -39.43 -11.94
C ASP A 43 5.63 -38.05 -12.37
N ARG A 44 4.37 -37.74 -12.07
CA ARG A 44 3.78 -36.41 -12.36
C ARG A 44 4.47 -35.29 -11.59
N ALA A 45 4.82 -35.53 -10.33
CA ALA A 45 5.56 -34.56 -9.51
C ALA A 45 6.93 -34.27 -10.13
N LYS A 46 7.65 -35.29 -10.56
CA LYS A 46 8.93 -35.16 -11.24
C LYS A 46 8.82 -34.36 -12.53
N GLU A 47 7.88 -34.70 -13.40
CA GLU A 47 7.61 -33.96 -14.64
C GLU A 47 7.32 -32.49 -14.39
N ASN A 48 6.49 -32.16 -13.38
CA ASN A 48 6.17 -30.79 -13.05
C ASN A 48 7.38 -30.00 -12.55
N ILE A 49 8.22 -30.61 -11.72
CA ILE A 49 9.47 -29.98 -11.25
C ILE A 49 10.43 -29.73 -12.42
N GLU A 50 10.65 -30.74 -13.28
CA GLU A 50 11.49 -30.62 -14.46
C GLU A 50 11.00 -29.53 -15.41
N LYS A 51 9.69 -29.47 -15.66
CA LYS A 51 9.06 -28.41 -16.46
C LYS A 51 9.25 -27.01 -15.88
N ASN A 52 9.10 -26.86 -14.57
CA ASN A 52 9.30 -25.58 -13.88
C ASN A 52 10.75 -25.12 -13.97
N LEU A 53 11.71 -26.02 -13.73
CA LEU A 53 13.14 -25.71 -13.81
C LEU A 53 13.55 -25.39 -15.25
N LYS A 54 13.07 -26.14 -16.24
CA LYS A 54 13.30 -25.87 -17.65
C LYS A 54 12.81 -24.46 -18.04
N ARG A 55 11.60 -24.07 -17.64
CA ARG A 55 11.07 -22.71 -17.85
C ARG A 55 11.94 -21.64 -17.20
N ALA A 56 12.50 -21.91 -16.01
CA ALA A 56 13.41 -20.98 -15.33
C ALA A 56 14.72 -20.80 -16.11
N VAL A 57 15.26 -21.87 -16.68
CA VAL A 57 16.44 -21.84 -17.56
C VAL A 57 16.15 -21.08 -18.86
N GLU A 58 15.04 -21.38 -19.55
CA GLU A 58 14.61 -20.69 -20.77
C GLU A 58 14.46 -19.18 -20.55
N LYS A 59 13.98 -18.77 -19.36
CA LYS A 59 13.85 -17.37 -18.95
C LYS A 59 15.16 -16.76 -18.39
N LYS A 60 16.28 -17.49 -18.48
CA LYS A 60 17.60 -17.07 -17.96
C LYS A 60 17.60 -16.71 -16.47
N ARG A 61 16.70 -17.28 -15.69
CA ARG A 61 16.62 -17.12 -14.23
C ARG A 61 17.45 -18.17 -13.47
N LEU A 62 17.85 -19.22 -14.15
CA LEU A 62 18.59 -20.35 -13.62
C LEU A 62 19.54 -20.89 -14.70
N SER A 63 20.75 -21.34 -14.33
CA SER A 63 21.62 -22.05 -15.27
C SER A 63 21.21 -23.53 -15.39
N GLU A 64 21.59 -24.18 -16.48
CA GLU A 64 21.32 -25.60 -16.69
C GLU A 64 22.02 -26.47 -15.62
N GLU A 65 23.26 -26.11 -15.24
CA GLU A 65 24.03 -26.81 -14.21
C GLU A 65 23.29 -26.75 -12.87
N LYS A 66 22.78 -25.56 -12.52
CA LYS A 66 22.04 -25.39 -11.27
C LYS A 66 20.70 -26.13 -11.28
N ALA A 67 20.02 -26.21 -12.42
CA ALA A 67 18.79 -26.99 -12.57
C ALA A 67 19.07 -28.49 -12.36
N LYS A 68 20.18 -29.03 -12.92
CA LYS A 68 20.61 -30.41 -12.71
C LYS A 68 20.98 -30.67 -11.25
N GLU A 69 21.69 -29.74 -10.60
CA GLU A 69 22.03 -29.84 -9.16
C GLU A 69 20.77 -29.92 -8.30
N ILE A 70 19.75 -29.07 -8.56
CA ILE A 70 18.48 -29.10 -7.83
C ILE A 70 17.80 -30.47 -7.99
N LEU A 71 17.69 -30.96 -9.23
CA LEU A 71 17.08 -32.28 -9.49
C LEU A 71 17.80 -33.42 -8.81
N SER A 72 19.13 -33.39 -8.75
CA SER A 72 19.93 -34.43 -8.09
C SER A 72 19.71 -34.54 -6.57
N ARG A 73 19.13 -33.48 -5.96
CA ARG A 73 18.79 -33.45 -4.52
C ARG A 73 17.42 -34.02 -4.21
N ILE A 74 16.60 -34.31 -5.23
CA ILE A 74 15.22 -34.77 -5.04
C ILE A 74 15.13 -36.25 -5.32
N HIS A 75 14.72 -37.02 -4.30
CA HIS A 75 14.55 -38.45 -4.35
C HIS A 75 13.08 -38.80 -4.23
N PHE A 76 12.60 -39.74 -5.03
CA PHE A 76 11.20 -40.17 -5.07
C PHE A 76 11.11 -41.64 -4.60
N THR A 77 10.15 -41.92 -3.70
CA THR A 77 9.95 -43.26 -3.16
C THR A 77 8.49 -43.52 -2.78
N LEU A 78 8.08 -44.79 -2.85
CA LEU A 78 6.80 -45.25 -2.32
C LEU A 78 6.92 -45.66 -0.84
N GLU A 79 8.16 -45.93 -0.38
CA GLU A 79 8.42 -46.49 0.94
C GLU A 79 8.56 -45.42 2.01
N MET A 80 7.71 -45.49 3.03
CA MET A 80 7.69 -44.53 4.14
C MET A 80 9.02 -44.55 4.92
N GLU A 81 9.56 -45.73 5.22
CA GLU A 81 10.80 -45.86 5.96
C GLU A 81 11.98 -45.20 5.23
N GLU A 82 12.10 -45.40 3.92
CA GLU A 82 13.16 -44.82 3.11
C GLU A 82 13.12 -43.27 3.12
N ALA A 83 11.92 -42.70 3.03
CA ALA A 83 11.77 -41.28 3.07
C ALA A 83 12.15 -40.64 4.42
N ILE A 84 11.83 -41.32 5.53
CA ILE A 84 11.78 -40.71 6.86
C ILE A 84 12.96 -41.07 7.74
N LYS A 85 13.54 -42.27 7.61
CA LYS A 85 14.53 -42.86 8.53
C LYS A 85 15.59 -41.87 9.02
N ASP A 86 16.15 -41.06 8.14
CA ASP A 86 17.19 -40.09 8.51
C ASP A 86 16.73 -38.63 8.36
N ALA A 87 15.43 -38.41 8.20
CA ALA A 87 14.89 -37.06 8.04
C ALA A 87 15.04 -36.22 9.33
N ASP A 88 15.40 -34.95 9.16
CA ASP A 88 15.46 -33.96 10.23
C ASP A 88 14.15 -33.21 10.36
N LEU A 89 13.43 -33.07 9.22
CA LEU A 89 12.14 -32.41 9.11
C LEU A 89 11.24 -33.18 8.14
N ILE A 90 10.00 -33.40 8.55
CA ILE A 90 8.95 -33.95 7.71
C ILE A 90 7.94 -32.82 7.42
N ILE A 91 7.57 -32.65 6.15
CA ILE A 91 6.51 -31.73 5.73
C ILE A 91 5.41 -32.53 5.07
N GLU A 92 4.26 -32.62 5.71
CA GLU A 92 3.08 -33.33 5.21
C GLU A 92 2.27 -32.40 4.28
N ALA A 93 1.93 -32.91 3.09
CA ALA A 93 1.13 -32.23 2.07
C ALA A 93 0.15 -33.21 1.37
N VAL A 94 -0.45 -34.12 2.15
CA VAL A 94 -1.49 -35.06 1.68
C VAL A 94 -2.88 -34.37 1.67
N PRO A 95 -3.94 -35.00 1.14
CA PRO A 95 -5.29 -34.41 1.09
C PRO A 95 -5.77 -33.83 2.42
N GLU A 96 -6.55 -32.75 2.35
CA GLU A 96 -6.99 -31.93 3.49
C GLU A 96 -8.11 -32.63 4.29
N VAL A 97 -7.78 -33.78 4.83
CA VAL A 97 -8.68 -34.62 5.65
C VAL A 97 -7.96 -35.00 6.95
N MET A 98 -8.54 -34.64 8.10
CA MET A 98 -7.93 -34.82 9.41
C MET A 98 -7.46 -36.27 9.66
N ASP A 99 -8.33 -37.26 9.40
CA ASP A 99 -8.03 -38.67 9.64
C ASP A 99 -6.89 -39.19 8.74
N ILE A 100 -6.83 -38.73 7.48
CA ILE A 100 -5.76 -39.10 6.56
C ILE A 100 -4.42 -38.56 7.10
N LYS A 101 -4.39 -37.29 7.52
CA LYS A 101 -3.18 -36.66 8.07
C LYS A 101 -2.73 -37.34 9.36
N LYS A 102 -3.66 -37.64 10.27
CA LYS A 102 -3.35 -38.41 11.50
C LYS A 102 -2.78 -39.79 11.19
N GLN A 103 -3.32 -40.50 10.21
CA GLN A 103 -2.84 -41.81 9.80
C GLN A 103 -1.40 -41.71 9.23
N VAL A 104 -1.13 -40.72 8.39
CA VAL A 104 0.20 -40.47 7.81
C VAL A 104 1.23 -40.21 8.91
N PHE A 105 0.90 -39.33 9.87
CA PHE A 105 1.82 -39.07 10.99
C PHE A 105 2.00 -40.28 11.92
N SER A 106 0.94 -41.04 12.16
CA SER A 106 1.01 -42.31 12.95
C SER A 106 1.90 -43.34 12.29
N GLU A 107 1.95 -43.40 10.96
CA GLU A 107 2.89 -44.25 10.22
C GLU A 107 4.31 -43.69 10.27
N ALA A 108 4.46 -42.38 10.01
CA ALA A 108 5.75 -41.70 9.96
C ALA A 108 6.53 -41.78 11.27
N GLN A 109 5.89 -41.65 12.41
CA GLN A 109 6.55 -41.68 13.73
C GLN A 109 7.22 -43.02 14.03
N LYS A 110 6.85 -44.14 13.37
CA LYS A 110 7.46 -45.46 13.56
C LYS A 110 8.90 -45.51 13.05
N TYR A 111 9.24 -44.67 12.08
CA TYR A 111 10.54 -44.65 11.40
C TYR A 111 11.35 -43.37 11.69
N ALA A 112 10.69 -42.33 12.20
CA ALA A 112 11.35 -41.06 12.44
C ALA A 112 12.27 -41.11 13.67
N LYS A 113 13.46 -40.50 13.53
CA LYS A 113 14.36 -40.33 14.67
C LYS A 113 13.76 -39.38 15.74
N PRO A 114 14.17 -39.49 17.01
CA PRO A 114 13.57 -38.72 18.12
C PRO A 114 13.65 -37.20 17.94
N GLU A 115 14.67 -36.68 17.24
CA GLU A 115 14.91 -35.26 17.02
C GLU A 115 14.14 -34.71 15.82
N CYS A 116 13.53 -35.56 14.99
CA CYS A 116 12.84 -35.19 13.79
C CYS A 116 11.64 -34.28 14.11
N ILE A 117 11.56 -33.13 13.43
CA ILE A 117 10.43 -32.19 13.52
C ILE A 117 9.35 -32.59 12.51
N PHE A 118 8.11 -32.57 12.95
CA PHE A 118 6.94 -32.82 12.11
C PHE A 118 6.25 -31.52 11.77
N ALA A 119 6.00 -31.28 10.49
CA ALA A 119 5.27 -30.13 10.00
C ALA A 119 4.11 -30.56 9.09
N THR A 120 3.01 -29.85 9.17
CA THR A 120 1.88 -29.99 8.25
C THR A 120 1.69 -28.76 7.39
N ASN A 121 1.39 -28.95 6.10
CA ASN A 121 1.04 -27.85 5.19
C ASN A 121 -0.48 -27.64 5.10
N THR A 122 -1.23 -28.04 6.10
CA THR A 122 -2.67 -27.79 6.14
C THR A 122 -2.98 -26.32 5.99
N SER A 123 -4.09 -26.00 5.32
CA SER A 123 -4.57 -24.63 5.14
C SER A 123 -5.58 -24.16 6.21
N GLY A 124 -6.07 -25.09 7.06
CA GLY A 124 -7.09 -24.73 8.04
C GLY A 124 -7.45 -25.77 9.08
N LEU A 125 -6.85 -26.97 9.03
CA LEU A 125 -7.04 -27.98 10.08
C LEU A 125 -6.20 -27.62 11.31
N SER A 126 -6.66 -28.03 12.49
CA SER A 126 -5.98 -27.71 13.75
C SER A 126 -4.59 -28.37 13.85
N ILE A 127 -3.58 -27.53 13.99
CA ILE A 127 -2.20 -27.94 14.26
C ILE A 127 -2.10 -28.63 15.61
N THR A 128 -2.83 -28.12 16.60
CA THR A 128 -2.90 -28.68 17.96
C THR A 128 -3.46 -30.09 17.96
N GLU A 129 -4.54 -30.34 17.22
CA GLU A 129 -5.15 -31.66 17.14
C GLU A 129 -4.26 -32.66 16.42
N LEU A 130 -3.63 -32.25 15.31
CA LEU A 130 -2.65 -33.09 14.60
C LEU A 130 -1.43 -33.39 15.46
N GLY A 131 -0.85 -32.37 16.11
CA GLY A 131 0.30 -32.53 17.00
C GLY A 131 0.02 -33.46 18.17
N ASN A 132 -1.15 -33.32 18.80
CA ASN A 132 -1.58 -34.19 19.91
C ASN A 132 -1.81 -35.65 19.49
N SER A 133 -2.00 -35.93 18.20
CA SER A 133 -2.12 -37.31 17.68
C SER A 133 -0.76 -37.99 17.46
N THR A 134 0.34 -37.28 17.67
CA THR A 134 1.71 -37.80 17.52
C THR A 134 2.40 -38.05 18.86
N ASP A 135 3.52 -38.74 18.84
CA ASP A 135 4.37 -38.96 20.03
C ASP A 135 5.27 -37.75 20.37
N ARG A 136 5.23 -36.68 19.57
CA ARG A 136 6.09 -35.50 19.67
C ARG A 136 5.38 -34.17 19.45
N PRO A 137 4.33 -33.84 20.23
CA PRO A 137 3.55 -32.62 20.02
C PRO A 137 4.37 -31.33 20.26
N ASP A 138 5.47 -31.41 21.03
CA ASP A 138 6.42 -30.31 21.24
C ASP A 138 7.32 -30.04 20.01
N LYS A 139 7.48 -31.03 19.12
CA LYS A 139 8.23 -30.95 17.85
C LYS A 139 7.29 -30.94 16.64
N PHE A 140 6.05 -30.53 16.82
CA PHE A 140 5.02 -30.43 15.78
C PHE A 140 4.65 -28.98 15.54
N LEU A 141 4.55 -28.54 14.25
CA LEU A 141 4.14 -27.19 13.86
C LEU A 141 3.41 -27.19 12.50
N GLY A 142 2.75 -26.09 12.18
CA GLY A 142 2.28 -25.82 10.83
C GLY A 142 3.35 -25.08 10.00
N LEU A 143 3.53 -25.48 8.76
CA LEU A 143 4.28 -24.75 7.72
C LEU A 143 3.36 -24.61 6.51
N HIS A 144 2.54 -23.55 6.52
CA HIS A 144 1.55 -23.32 5.48
C HIS A 144 2.17 -22.53 4.33
N PHE A 145 2.50 -23.23 3.25
CA PHE A 145 2.97 -22.66 1.99
C PHE A 145 1.78 -22.24 1.13
N PHE A 146 1.94 -21.20 0.35
CA PHE A 146 0.93 -20.70 -0.58
C PHE A 146 1.17 -21.21 -2.01
N ASN A 147 0.10 -21.45 -2.75
CA ASN A 147 0.14 -22.00 -4.10
C ASN A 147 0.38 -20.90 -5.16
N PRO A 148 1.36 -21.04 -6.08
CA PRO A 148 2.35 -22.13 -6.17
C PRO A 148 3.59 -21.89 -5.28
N PRO A 149 4.06 -22.88 -4.52
CA PRO A 149 5.16 -22.71 -3.57
C PRO A 149 6.44 -22.12 -4.16
N PRO A 150 6.88 -22.43 -5.39
CA PRO A 150 8.07 -21.80 -5.96
C PRO A 150 7.95 -20.29 -6.20
N VAL A 151 6.73 -19.75 -6.30
CA VAL A 151 6.46 -18.35 -6.64
C VAL A 151 6.13 -17.52 -5.40
N MET A 152 5.25 -18.04 -4.55
CA MET A 152 4.76 -17.34 -3.39
C MET A 152 5.83 -17.20 -2.30
N GLN A 153 6.00 -15.98 -1.79
CA GLN A 153 7.06 -15.67 -0.81
C GLN A 153 6.69 -16.00 0.64
N LEU A 154 5.40 -16.02 0.95
CA LEU A 154 4.90 -16.24 2.30
C LEU A 154 4.93 -17.71 2.70
N VAL A 155 5.31 -17.96 3.95
CA VAL A 155 5.02 -19.19 4.69
C VAL A 155 4.53 -18.82 6.07
N GLU A 156 3.30 -19.17 6.42
CA GLU A 156 2.81 -19.05 7.79
C GLU A 156 3.44 -20.18 8.63
N VAL A 157 4.03 -19.81 9.76
CA VAL A 157 4.58 -20.74 10.75
C VAL A 157 3.62 -20.80 11.92
N ILE A 158 2.86 -21.88 12.05
CA ILE A 158 1.75 -21.98 13.00
C ILE A 158 2.19 -22.78 14.22
N ARG A 159 2.03 -22.16 15.39
CA ARG A 159 2.29 -22.77 16.68
C ARG A 159 1.05 -23.50 17.18
N GLY A 160 1.12 -24.82 17.37
CA GLY A 160 0.14 -25.59 18.13
C GLY A 160 0.30 -25.36 19.65
N GLU A 161 -0.67 -25.79 20.43
CA GLU A 161 -0.69 -25.55 21.88
C GLU A 161 0.55 -26.07 22.62
N LYS A 162 1.07 -27.22 22.22
CA LYS A 162 2.26 -27.85 22.83
C LYS A 162 3.55 -27.64 22.08
N THR A 163 3.53 -26.94 20.93
CA THR A 163 4.73 -26.67 20.15
C THR A 163 5.74 -25.86 20.97
N SER A 164 6.96 -26.36 21.10
CA SER A 164 8.02 -25.69 21.86
C SER A 164 8.53 -24.43 21.16
N ASP A 165 9.05 -23.47 21.92
CA ASP A 165 9.67 -22.24 21.39
C ASP A 165 10.86 -22.57 20.46
N GLU A 166 11.60 -23.65 20.79
CA GLU A 166 12.70 -24.13 19.97
C GLU A 166 12.21 -24.62 18.60
N THR A 167 11.12 -25.39 18.56
CA THR A 167 10.52 -25.88 17.31
C THR A 167 10.03 -24.71 16.44
N VAL A 168 9.37 -23.71 17.05
CA VAL A 168 8.96 -22.48 16.36
C VAL A 168 10.17 -21.75 15.76
N LYS A 169 11.22 -21.58 16.55
CA LYS A 169 12.46 -20.92 16.08
C LYS A 169 13.09 -21.65 14.90
N ILE A 170 13.15 -22.97 14.97
CA ILE A 170 13.68 -23.80 13.87
C ILE A 170 12.81 -23.64 12.62
N GLY A 171 11.48 -23.67 12.74
CA GLY A 171 10.57 -23.47 11.64
C GLY A 171 10.78 -22.11 10.95
N ILE A 172 10.91 -21.03 11.72
CA ILE A 172 11.19 -19.68 11.22
C ILE A 172 12.54 -19.63 10.49
N GLU A 173 13.61 -20.18 11.10
CA GLU A 173 14.95 -20.19 10.50
C GLU A 173 15.00 -21.06 9.24
N PHE A 174 14.29 -22.18 9.23
CA PHE A 174 14.15 -23.04 8.05
C PHE A 174 13.48 -22.29 6.90
N VAL A 175 12.32 -21.65 7.13
CA VAL A 175 11.61 -20.86 6.11
C VAL A 175 12.49 -19.74 5.55
N LYS A 176 13.22 -19.03 6.42
CA LYS A 176 14.19 -17.99 5.99
C LYS A 176 15.31 -18.59 5.11
N SER A 177 15.79 -19.78 5.43
CA SER A 177 16.83 -20.45 4.65
C SER A 177 16.38 -20.89 3.25
N LEU A 178 15.05 -20.99 3.04
CA LEU A 178 14.43 -21.22 1.73
C LEU A 178 14.35 -19.95 0.87
N GLY A 179 14.78 -18.79 1.39
CA GLY A 179 14.60 -17.50 0.75
C GLY A 179 13.16 -16.98 0.80
N LYS A 180 12.37 -17.47 1.75
CA LYS A 180 10.96 -17.08 1.95
C LYS A 180 10.79 -16.26 3.22
N THR A 181 9.65 -15.58 3.32
CA THR A 181 9.28 -14.75 4.47
C THR A 181 8.38 -15.55 5.41
N PRO A 182 8.85 -15.90 6.61
CA PRO A 182 8.00 -16.51 7.63
C PRO A 182 7.15 -15.45 8.32
N VAL A 183 5.89 -15.78 8.57
CA VAL A 183 5.02 -15.04 9.48
C VAL A 183 4.58 -16.00 10.59
N LEU A 184 4.80 -15.60 11.84
CA LEU A 184 4.46 -16.41 13.00
C LEU A 184 2.97 -16.24 13.37
N VAL A 185 2.25 -17.37 13.34
CA VAL A 185 0.91 -17.51 13.91
C VAL A 185 1.07 -18.06 15.33
N LYS A 186 0.95 -17.18 16.33
CA LYS A 186 1.29 -17.50 17.74
C LYS A 186 0.33 -18.49 18.39
N LYS A 187 -0.88 -18.62 17.84
CA LYS A 187 -1.94 -19.53 18.32
C LYS A 187 -2.62 -20.19 17.15
N ASP A 188 -2.91 -21.47 17.28
CA ASP A 188 -3.65 -22.27 16.33
C ASP A 188 -5.13 -21.86 16.30
N ILE A 189 -5.53 -21.18 15.23
CA ILE A 189 -6.92 -20.78 14.98
C ILE A 189 -7.33 -21.15 13.56
N PRO A 190 -8.61 -21.43 13.30
CA PRO A 190 -9.09 -21.77 11.97
C PRO A 190 -8.80 -20.67 10.94
N GLY A 191 -8.17 -21.06 9.83
CA GLY A 191 -7.80 -20.14 8.74
C GLY A 191 -6.54 -19.31 8.98
N PHE A 192 -5.89 -19.47 10.13
CA PHE A 192 -4.64 -18.79 10.53
C PHE A 192 -4.74 -17.27 10.40
N ILE A 193 -3.93 -16.61 9.58
CA ILE A 193 -4.03 -15.17 9.32
C ILE A 193 -4.70 -14.93 7.96
N VAL A 194 -4.05 -15.40 6.88
CA VAL A 194 -4.48 -15.03 5.52
C VAL A 194 -5.87 -15.55 5.21
N ASN A 195 -6.13 -16.84 5.41
CA ASN A 195 -7.44 -17.43 5.07
C ASN A 195 -8.55 -16.96 6.00
N ARG A 196 -8.23 -16.63 7.27
CA ARG A 196 -9.19 -16.05 8.21
C ARG A 196 -9.72 -14.69 7.75
N ILE A 197 -8.90 -13.90 7.07
CA ILE A 197 -9.30 -12.60 6.51
C ILE A 197 -9.86 -12.78 5.09
N LEU A 198 -9.18 -13.56 4.26
CA LEU A 198 -9.49 -13.70 2.83
C LEU A 198 -10.84 -14.36 2.58
N ILE A 199 -11.13 -15.48 3.26
CA ILE A 199 -12.37 -16.22 2.97
C ILE A 199 -13.63 -15.40 3.32
N PRO A 200 -13.73 -14.74 4.48
CA PRO A 200 -14.82 -13.80 4.74
C PRO A 200 -14.92 -12.65 3.74
N TYR A 201 -13.78 -12.07 3.31
CA TYR A 201 -13.75 -11.04 2.27
C TYR A 201 -14.41 -11.50 0.97
N LEU A 202 -14.11 -12.74 0.52
CA LEU A 202 -14.71 -13.33 -0.67
C LEU A 202 -16.20 -13.64 -0.49
N THR A 203 -16.59 -14.22 0.65
CA THR A 203 -17.98 -14.60 0.90
C THR A 203 -18.89 -13.40 1.16
N LEU A 204 -18.40 -12.33 1.77
CA LEU A 204 -19.14 -11.08 1.92
C LEU A 204 -19.40 -10.40 0.57
N ALA A 205 -18.42 -10.45 -0.36
CA ALA A 205 -18.63 -9.98 -1.72
C ALA A 205 -19.72 -10.79 -2.45
N MET A 206 -19.73 -12.11 -2.28
CA MET A 206 -20.79 -12.97 -2.83
C MET A 206 -22.16 -12.70 -2.21
N ASP A 207 -22.24 -12.43 -0.91
CA ASP A 207 -23.46 -12.04 -0.22
C ASP A 207 -24.03 -10.73 -0.78
N ASP A 208 -23.17 -9.74 -1.06
CA ASP A 208 -23.59 -8.48 -1.69
C ASP A 208 -24.08 -8.68 -3.13
N VAL A 209 -23.49 -9.61 -3.89
CA VAL A 209 -24.02 -10.01 -5.21
C VAL A 209 -25.37 -10.70 -5.07
N GLU A 210 -25.51 -11.66 -4.16
CA GLU A 210 -26.75 -12.39 -3.90
C GLU A 210 -27.90 -11.46 -3.52
N LYS A 211 -27.62 -10.44 -2.71
CA LYS A 211 -28.60 -9.43 -2.27
C LYS A 211 -28.86 -8.33 -3.30
N GLY A 212 -28.18 -8.37 -4.45
CA GLY A 212 -28.35 -7.38 -5.53
C GLY A 212 -27.83 -5.98 -5.17
N ILE A 213 -26.92 -5.86 -4.20
CA ILE A 213 -26.29 -4.59 -3.79
C ILE A 213 -25.38 -4.08 -4.91
N ALA A 214 -24.64 -5.00 -5.57
CA ALA A 214 -23.83 -4.69 -6.74
C ALA A 214 -23.64 -5.92 -7.62
N LYS A 215 -23.28 -5.71 -8.87
CA LYS A 215 -22.88 -6.77 -9.80
C LYS A 215 -21.44 -7.22 -9.53
N PRO A 216 -21.07 -8.46 -9.88
CA PRO A 216 -19.69 -8.94 -9.76
C PRO A 216 -18.64 -7.99 -10.32
N GLU A 217 -18.88 -7.46 -11.53
CA GLU A 217 -17.94 -6.57 -12.22
C GLU A 217 -17.80 -5.20 -11.54
N GLU A 218 -18.84 -4.69 -10.87
CA GLU A 218 -18.83 -3.42 -10.16
C GLU A 218 -17.99 -3.52 -8.87
N ILE A 219 -18.13 -4.64 -8.16
CA ILE A 219 -17.32 -4.94 -6.98
C ILE A 219 -15.85 -5.09 -7.39
N ASP A 220 -15.59 -5.93 -8.38
CA ASP A 220 -14.23 -6.21 -8.84
C ASP A 220 -13.56 -4.97 -9.41
N ALA A 221 -14.24 -4.17 -10.22
CA ALA A 221 -13.72 -2.93 -10.78
C ALA A 221 -13.32 -1.94 -9.68
N THR A 222 -14.16 -1.79 -8.66
CA THR A 222 -13.89 -0.86 -7.55
C THR A 222 -12.64 -1.29 -6.77
N MET A 223 -12.50 -2.56 -6.43
CA MET A 223 -11.33 -3.04 -5.68
C MET A 223 -10.04 -2.99 -6.52
N VAL A 224 -10.10 -3.31 -7.81
CA VAL A 224 -8.94 -3.28 -8.69
C VAL A 224 -8.48 -1.85 -8.99
N TYR A 225 -9.38 -0.98 -9.42
CA TYR A 225 -8.96 0.32 -9.96
C TYR A 225 -8.88 1.43 -8.92
N ASN A 226 -9.64 1.36 -7.82
CA ASN A 226 -9.59 2.37 -6.76
C ASN A 226 -8.61 2.01 -5.65
N TYR A 227 -8.42 0.71 -5.37
CA TYR A 227 -7.55 0.23 -4.29
C TYR A 227 -6.31 -0.53 -4.77
N GLY A 228 -6.16 -0.74 -6.08
CA GLY A 228 -4.97 -1.37 -6.67
C GLY A 228 -4.84 -2.87 -6.39
N PHE A 229 -5.93 -3.56 -6.04
CA PHE A 229 -5.87 -5.01 -5.84
C PHE A 229 -5.59 -5.72 -7.18
N PRO A 230 -4.77 -6.78 -7.19
CA PRO A 230 -4.41 -7.47 -8.43
C PRO A 230 -5.59 -8.19 -9.09
N MET A 231 -6.58 -8.58 -8.27
CA MET A 231 -7.87 -9.14 -8.67
C MET A 231 -8.95 -8.62 -7.73
N GLY A 232 -10.16 -8.39 -8.26
CA GLY A 232 -11.32 -8.17 -7.41
C GLY A 232 -11.75 -9.47 -6.71
N PRO A 233 -12.57 -9.37 -5.67
CA PRO A 233 -12.92 -10.53 -4.83
C PRO A 233 -13.65 -11.63 -5.57
N ILE A 234 -14.51 -11.29 -6.53
CA ILE A 234 -15.29 -12.30 -7.27
C ILE A 234 -14.41 -13.01 -8.31
N THR A 235 -13.54 -12.28 -9.02
CA THR A 235 -12.52 -12.88 -9.90
C THR A 235 -11.57 -13.77 -9.08
N LEU A 236 -11.16 -13.32 -7.89
CA LEU A 236 -10.27 -14.08 -7.01
C LEU A 236 -10.94 -15.36 -6.48
N ALA A 237 -12.23 -15.31 -6.16
CA ALA A 237 -12.99 -16.47 -5.73
C ALA A 237 -13.05 -17.56 -6.82
N ASP A 238 -13.32 -17.16 -8.06
CA ASP A 238 -13.28 -18.07 -9.20
C ASP A 238 -11.88 -18.64 -9.46
N PHE A 239 -10.83 -17.83 -9.23
CA PHE A 239 -9.44 -18.25 -9.38
C PHE A 239 -9.01 -19.27 -8.31
N VAL A 240 -9.37 -19.04 -7.05
CA VAL A 240 -9.10 -19.95 -5.92
C VAL A 240 -9.88 -21.25 -6.07
N GLY A 241 -11.11 -21.15 -6.52
CA GLY A 241 -12.05 -22.25 -6.67
C GLY A 241 -13.18 -22.20 -5.65
N LEU A 242 -14.40 -22.15 -6.15
CA LEU A 242 -15.61 -22.00 -5.31
C LEU A 242 -15.87 -23.20 -4.39
N ASP A 243 -15.35 -24.39 -4.72
CA ASP A 243 -15.38 -25.55 -3.81
C ASP A 243 -14.49 -25.36 -2.58
N VAL A 244 -13.30 -24.78 -2.74
CA VAL A 244 -12.40 -24.50 -1.61
C VAL A 244 -13.08 -23.55 -0.62
N ILE A 245 -13.72 -22.49 -1.15
CA ILE A 245 -14.44 -21.51 -0.34
C ILE A 245 -15.66 -22.16 0.31
N TYR A 246 -16.42 -22.98 -0.45
CA TYR A 246 -17.59 -23.69 0.05
C TYR A 246 -17.22 -24.61 1.22
N TYR A 247 -16.18 -25.43 1.09
CA TYR A 247 -15.73 -26.29 2.18
C TYR A 247 -15.26 -25.50 3.40
N ALA A 248 -14.60 -24.35 3.22
CA ALA A 248 -14.23 -23.48 4.34
C ALA A 248 -15.47 -22.95 5.09
N THR A 249 -16.57 -22.60 4.38
CA THR A 249 -17.83 -22.18 5.03
C THR A 249 -18.49 -23.30 5.81
N GLN A 250 -18.28 -24.56 5.44
CA GLN A 250 -18.82 -25.70 6.16
C GLN A 250 -18.00 -26.09 7.40
N GLN A 251 -16.68 -25.87 7.34
CA GLN A 251 -15.76 -26.26 8.41
C GLN A 251 -15.56 -25.15 9.45
N TRP A 252 -15.59 -23.90 9.05
CA TRP A 252 -15.31 -22.76 9.91
C TRP A 252 -16.60 -22.00 10.22
N GLY A 253 -17.21 -22.25 11.36
CA GLY A 253 -18.52 -21.72 11.74
C GLY A 253 -18.66 -20.20 11.78
N PHE A 254 -17.53 -19.45 11.68
CA PHE A 254 -17.52 -17.98 11.66
C PHE A 254 -17.64 -17.40 10.24
N VAL A 255 -17.44 -18.19 9.19
CA VAL A 255 -17.46 -17.70 7.80
C VAL A 255 -18.90 -17.59 7.30
N PRO A 256 -19.32 -16.40 6.78
CA PRO A 256 -20.63 -16.25 6.17
C PRO A 256 -20.84 -17.22 5.00
N SER A 257 -21.99 -17.87 4.95
CA SER A 257 -22.37 -18.75 3.85
C SER A 257 -23.36 -18.03 2.94
N SER A 258 -23.19 -18.21 1.61
CA SER A 258 -24.07 -17.67 0.58
C SER A 258 -24.79 -18.79 -0.14
N ASN A 259 -26.11 -18.65 -0.39
CA ASN A 259 -26.87 -19.60 -1.19
C ASN A 259 -26.35 -19.64 -2.64
N LEU A 260 -25.89 -18.50 -3.15
CA LEU A 260 -25.33 -18.41 -4.48
C LEU A 260 -24.05 -19.25 -4.62
N LEU A 261 -23.16 -19.23 -3.59
CA LEU A 261 -21.99 -20.10 -3.53
C LEU A 261 -22.38 -21.58 -3.54
N LYS A 262 -23.38 -21.97 -2.73
CA LYS A 262 -23.91 -23.34 -2.68
C LYS A 262 -24.45 -23.78 -4.03
N GLN A 263 -25.29 -22.96 -4.67
CA GLN A 263 -25.84 -23.24 -6.00
C GLN A 263 -24.73 -23.48 -7.05
N LYS A 264 -23.71 -22.64 -7.06
CA LYS A 264 -22.57 -22.81 -7.98
C LYS A 264 -21.78 -24.08 -7.70
N PHE A 265 -21.56 -24.40 -6.43
CA PHE A 265 -20.90 -25.63 -6.03
C PHE A 265 -21.68 -26.87 -6.49
N GLU A 266 -23.00 -26.92 -6.27
CA GLU A 266 -23.88 -28.01 -6.72
C GLU A 266 -23.95 -28.14 -8.26
N ALA A 267 -23.92 -27.00 -8.97
CA ALA A 267 -23.88 -26.95 -10.42
C ALA A 267 -22.50 -27.29 -11.02
N LYS A 268 -21.47 -27.53 -10.19
CA LYS A 268 -20.07 -27.75 -10.58
C LYS A 268 -19.48 -26.58 -11.39
N GLU A 269 -19.99 -25.37 -11.19
CA GLU A 269 -19.45 -24.12 -11.69
C GLU A 269 -18.40 -23.59 -10.72
N LEU A 270 -17.21 -24.21 -10.69
CA LEU A 270 -16.22 -24.02 -9.64
C LEU A 270 -15.16 -22.95 -9.97
N GLY A 271 -15.41 -22.12 -10.94
CA GLY A 271 -14.49 -21.05 -11.37
C GLY A 271 -13.52 -21.50 -12.49
N MET A 272 -12.32 -20.94 -12.45
CA MET A 272 -11.30 -21.16 -13.50
C MET A 272 -11.05 -22.65 -13.82
N LYS A 273 -11.00 -23.50 -12.80
CA LYS A 273 -10.69 -24.93 -12.98
C LYS A 273 -11.76 -25.73 -13.75
N THR A 274 -12.99 -25.23 -13.80
CA THR A 274 -14.10 -25.83 -14.58
C THR A 274 -14.48 -25.00 -15.79
N GLY A 275 -13.77 -23.88 -16.02
CA GLY A 275 -14.03 -22.94 -17.12
C GLY A 275 -15.21 -21.99 -16.87
N LYS A 276 -15.95 -22.17 -15.76
CA LYS A 276 -17.12 -21.36 -15.41
C LYS A 276 -17.26 -21.22 -13.90
N GLY A 277 -17.56 -20.01 -13.45
CA GLY A 277 -17.85 -19.67 -12.08
C GLY A 277 -18.83 -18.50 -12.03
N PHE A 278 -18.47 -17.41 -11.39
CA PHE A 278 -19.13 -16.11 -11.56
C PHE A 278 -18.89 -15.54 -12.93
N TYR A 279 -17.72 -15.84 -13.51
CA TYR A 279 -17.30 -15.44 -14.83
C TYR A 279 -17.10 -16.64 -15.77
N ASP A 280 -17.06 -16.35 -17.08
CA ASP A 280 -16.64 -17.29 -18.11
C ASP A 280 -15.12 -17.26 -18.26
N TRP A 281 -14.46 -18.37 -17.92
CA TRP A 281 -13.01 -18.56 -18.00
C TRP A 281 -12.55 -19.28 -19.26
N THR A 282 -13.46 -19.67 -20.14
CA THR A 282 -13.13 -20.41 -21.39
C THR A 282 -12.28 -19.58 -22.34
N LYS A 283 -12.35 -18.25 -22.24
CA LYS A 283 -11.57 -17.28 -23.03
C LYS A 283 -10.38 -16.69 -22.25
N GLY A 284 -10.02 -17.28 -21.12
CA GLY A 284 -8.97 -16.78 -20.22
C GLY A 284 -9.51 -15.90 -19.10
N ARG A 285 -8.62 -15.09 -18.51
CA ARG A 285 -8.99 -14.22 -17.38
C ARG A 285 -10.05 -13.19 -17.78
N PRO A 286 -11.13 -13.04 -17.00
CA PRO A 286 -12.17 -12.05 -17.26
C PRO A 286 -11.59 -10.62 -17.33
N GLN A 287 -12.07 -9.85 -18.30
CA GLN A 287 -11.74 -8.43 -18.43
C GLN A 287 -12.76 -7.61 -17.65
N ILE A 288 -12.30 -6.88 -16.64
CA ILE A 288 -13.17 -6.07 -15.77
C ILE A 288 -13.17 -4.62 -16.30
N PRO A 289 -14.34 -4.07 -16.69
CA PRO A 289 -14.43 -2.72 -17.26
C PRO A 289 -14.07 -1.64 -16.23
N LYS A 290 -13.13 -0.74 -16.56
CA LYS A 290 -12.67 0.31 -15.66
C LYS A 290 -13.76 1.35 -15.33
N GLU A 291 -14.69 1.59 -16.24
CA GLU A 291 -15.82 2.53 -16.06
C GLU A 291 -16.82 2.11 -14.97
N LEU A 292 -16.70 0.88 -14.47
CA LEU A 292 -17.50 0.39 -13.34
C LEU A 292 -16.86 0.70 -11.98
N ALA A 293 -15.61 1.19 -11.99
CA ALA A 293 -14.91 1.56 -10.75
C ALA A 293 -15.67 2.66 -9.98
N GLY A 294 -15.81 2.48 -8.67
CA GLY A 294 -16.53 3.42 -7.80
C GLY A 294 -18.06 3.25 -7.77
N LYS A 295 -18.62 2.26 -8.48
CA LYS A 295 -20.05 1.94 -8.38
C LYS A 295 -20.42 1.07 -7.17
N TYR A 296 -19.43 0.66 -6.40
CA TYR A 296 -19.59 -0.14 -5.18
C TYR A 296 -18.93 0.55 -4.00
N ASP A 297 -19.54 0.49 -2.83
CA ASP A 297 -18.94 0.97 -1.59
C ASP A 297 -17.90 -0.04 -1.07
N ALA A 298 -16.63 0.21 -1.37
CA ALA A 298 -15.52 -0.66 -0.99
C ALA A 298 -15.39 -0.87 0.53
N LEU A 299 -15.88 0.06 1.35
CA LEU A 299 -15.86 -0.08 2.81
C LEU A 299 -16.68 -1.27 3.29
N ARG A 300 -17.65 -1.76 2.50
CA ARG A 300 -18.41 -2.98 2.79
C ARG A 300 -17.52 -4.23 2.87
N LEU A 301 -16.34 -4.20 2.26
CA LEU A 301 -15.36 -5.29 2.28
C LEU A 301 -14.10 -4.93 3.07
N ILE A 302 -13.62 -3.71 2.98
CA ILE A 302 -12.40 -3.27 3.68
C ILE A 302 -12.64 -3.20 5.19
N ALA A 303 -13.76 -2.64 5.64
CA ALA A 303 -14.02 -2.53 7.08
C ALA A 303 -14.11 -3.88 7.79
N PRO A 304 -14.78 -4.91 7.24
CA PRO A 304 -14.70 -6.27 7.77
C PRO A 304 -13.29 -6.85 7.83
N MET A 305 -12.46 -6.66 6.79
CA MET A 305 -11.07 -7.12 6.80
C MET A 305 -10.27 -6.50 7.96
N VAL A 306 -10.45 -5.20 8.19
CA VAL A 306 -9.81 -4.46 9.29
C VAL A 306 -10.30 -4.95 10.65
N ASN A 307 -11.61 -5.20 10.80
CA ASN A 307 -12.18 -5.74 12.03
C ASN A 307 -11.66 -7.15 12.35
N ILE A 308 -11.51 -8.01 11.34
CA ILE A 308 -10.94 -9.36 11.52
C ILE A 308 -9.45 -9.26 11.88
N ALA A 309 -8.70 -8.33 11.29
CA ALA A 309 -7.31 -8.07 11.68
C ALA A 309 -7.22 -7.63 13.15
N ALA A 310 -8.12 -6.74 13.57
CA ALA A 310 -8.23 -6.34 14.98
C ALA A 310 -8.56 -7.52 15.90
N GLU A 311 -9.44 -8.44 15.49
CA GLU A 311 -9.75 -9.68 16.21
C GLU A 311 -8.52 -10.58 16.36
N ILE A 312 -7.73 -10.76 15.29
CA ILE A 312 -6.49 -11.55 15.31
C ILE A 312 -5.48 -10.96 16.32
N ILE A 313 -5.37 -9.63 16.39
CA ILE A 313 -4.52 -8.94 17.38
C ILE A 313 -5.08 -9.14 18.79
N GLU A 314 -6.38 -8.92 19.00
CA GLU A 314 -7.05 -9.08 20.30
C GLU A 314 -6.88 -10.50 20.86
N MET A 315 -6.97 -11.51 20.00
CA MET A 315 -6.72 -12.91 20.37
C MET A 315 -5.25 -13.21 20.68
N GLY A 316 -4.33 -12.29 20.38
CA GLY A 316 -2.89 -12.48 20.54
C GLY A 316 -2.29 -13.52 19.59
N VAL A 317 -2.84 -13.61 18.38
CA VAL A 317 -2.39 -14.54 17.32
C VAL A 317 -1.24 -13.97 16.51
N ALA A 318 -1.30 -12.68 16.18
CA ALA A 318 -0.26 -11.96 15.44
C ALA A 318 -0.32 -10.46 15.74
N GLU A 319 0.76 -9.75 15.44
CA GLU A 319 0.83 -8.29 15.49
C GLU A 319 0.37 -7.68 14.14
N ALA A 320 0.07 -6.38 14.13
CA ALA A 320 -0.39 -5.68 12.92
C ALA A 320 0.58 -5.84 11.73
N GLU A 321 1.90 -5.73 11.98
CA GLU A 321 2.94 -5.86 10.96
C GLU A 321 2.98 -7.27 10.35
N ASP A 322 2.80 -8.31 11.17
CA ASP A 322 2.73 -9.70 10.72
C ASP A 322 1.49 -9.94 9.85
N ILE A 323 0.34 -9.41 10.27
CA ILE A 323 -0.93 -9.52 9.54
C ILE A 323 -0.81 -8.85 8.16
N ASP A 324 -0.31 -7.63 8.11
CA ASP A 324 -0.17 -6.88 6.85
C ASP A 324 0.87 -7.53 5.94
N THR A 325 1.98 -8.04 6.49
CA THR A 325 2.97 -8.81 5.74
C THR A 325 2.37 -10.07 5.15
N ALA A 326 1.61 -10.83 5.95
CA ALA A 326 0.94 -12.04 5.50
C ALA A 326 -0.06 -11.75 4.37
N MET A 327 -0.90 -10.72 4.52
CA MET A 327 -1.88 -10.36 3.49
C MET A 327 -1.22 -9.85 2.21
N LYS A 328 -0.21 -8.98 2.31
CA LYS A 328 0.52 -8.49 1.13
C LYS A 328 1.22 -9.62 0.37
N LEU A 329 1.91 -10.51 1.06
CA LEU A 329 2.66 -11.60 0.42
C LEU A 329 1.79 -12.80 0.03
N GLY A 330 0.69 -13.05 0.75
CA GLY A 330 -0.23 -14.17 0.50
C GLY A 330 -1.25 -13.90 -0.59
N THR A 331 -1.63 -12.62 -0.79
CA THR A 331 -2.69 -12.21 -1.73
C THR A 331 -2.23 -11.22 -2.80
N ASN A 332 -0.99 -10.71 -2.70
CA ASN A 332 -0.45 -9.63 -3.52
C ASN A 332 -1.24 -8.30 -3.39
N MET A 333 -1.96 -8.08 -2.31
CA MET A 333 -2.57 -6.79 -2.01
C MET A 333 -1.49 -5.71 -1.84
N PRO A 334 -1.70 -4.47 -2.32
CA PRO A 334 -0.70 -3.40 -2.22
C PRO A 334 -0.50 -2.93 -0.78
N LYS A 335 -1.54 -3.01 0.05
CA LYS A 335 -1.56 -2.68 1.48
C LYS A 335 -2.27 -3.75 2.27
N GLY A 336 -1.82 -3.99 3.49
CA GLY A 336 -2.51 -4.88 4.42
C GLY A 336 -3.72 -4.21 5.10
N PRO A 337 -4.57 -4.98 5.78
CA PRO A 337 -5.78 -4.45 6.40
C PRO A 337 -5.51 -3.43 7.51
N CYS A 338 -4.44 -3.57 8.28
CA CYS A 338 -4.09 -2.60 9.34
C CYS A 338 -3.59 -1.27 8.73
N GLU A 339 -2.76 -1.33 7.67
CA GLU A 339 -2.35 -0.14 6.90
C GLU A 339 -3.56 0.57 6.28
N LEU A 340 -4.49 -0.16 5.66
CA LEU A 340 -5.72 0.40 5.08
C LEU A 340 -6.63 1.01 6.14
N GLY A 341 -6.77 0.35 7.29
CA GLY A 341 -7.56 0.85 8.40
C GLY A 341 -7.05 2.19 8.92
N ASP A 342 -5.75 2.30 9.14
CA ASP A 342 -5.10 3.52 9.63
C ASP A 342 -5.14 4.66 8.61
N GLU A 343 -5.03 4.36 7.32
CA GLU A 343 -5.14 5.35 6.24
C GLU A 343 -6.56 5.92 6.11
N ILE A 344 -7.58 5.05 6.17
CA ILE A 344 -8.99 5.44 6.04
C ILE A 344 -9.48 6.18 7.29
N GLY A 345 -9.08 5.69 8.45
CA GLY A 345 -9.50 6.13 9.77
C GLY A 345 -10.32 5.06 10.48
N LEU A 346 -9.85 4.63 11.66
CA LEU A 346 -10.46 3.53 12.41
C LEU A 346 -11.86 3.88 12.95
N ASP A 347 -12.17 5.15 13.14
CA ASP A 347 -13.50 5.64 13.46
C ASP A 347 -14.50 5.41 12.31
N VAL A 348 -14.07 5.68 11.07
CA VAL A 348 -14.85 5.40 9.85
C VAL A 348 -15.04 3.88 9.67
N ILE A 349 -13.97 3.11 9.89
CA ILE A 349 -14.01 1.64 9.84
C ILE A 349 -14.99 1.09 10.88
N LEU A 350 -14.90 1.53 12.13
CA LEU A 350 -15.79 1.07 13.22
C LEU A 350 -17.26 1.36 12.91
N ALA A 351 -17.55 2.59 12.46
CA ALA A 351 -18.93 2.96 12.09
C ALA A 351 -19.48 2.08 10.96
N LYS A 352 -18.66 1.76 9.94
CA LYS A 352 -19.07 0.86 8.85
C LYS A 352 -19.25 -0.59 9.33
N VAL A 353 -18.41 -1.09 10.21
CA VAL A 353 -18.54 -2.42 10.79
C VAL A 353 -19.84 -2.54 11.59
N GLU A 354 -20.17 -1.51 12.41
CA GLU A 354 -21.43 -1.46 13.18
C GLU A 354 -22.66 -1.44 12.26
N GLU A 355 -22.61 -0.68 11.16
CA GLU A 355 -23.65 -0.63 10.14
C GLU A 355 -23.86 -2.02 9.53
N LEU A 356 -22.79 -2.67 9.07
CA LEU A 356 -22.83 -3.98 8.43
C LEU A 356 -23.25 -5.09 9.40
N TYR A 357 -22.86 -5.01 10.66
CA TYR A 357 -23.31 -5.96 11.67
C TYR A 357 -24.82 -5.89 11.91
N LYS A 358 -25.38 -4.68 11.96
CA LYS A 358 -26.83 -4.48 12.04
C LYS A 358 -27.57 -4.95 10.79
N GLU A 359 -26.98 -4.72 9.61
CA GLU A 359 -27.56 -5.11 8.32
C GLU A 359 -27.58 -6.62 8.11
N LYS A 360 -26.45 -7.30 8.38
CA LYS A 360 -26.20 -8.70 7.98
C LYS A 360 -26.32 -9.71 9.13
N GLY A 361 -26.07 -9.30 10.37
CA GLY A 361 -26.14 -10.16 11.56
C GLY A 361 -25.06 -11.25 11.64
N PHE A 362 -24.01 -11.20 10.80
CA PHE A 362 -22.92 -12.18 10.82
C PHE A 362 -21.99 -11.92 12.00
N GLU A 363 -21.68 -12.94 12.81
CA GLU A 363 -20.85 -12.79 14.03
C GLU A 363 -19.45 -12.23 13.69
N ILE A 364 -18.88 -12.58 12.54
CA ILE A 364 -17.57 -12.06 12.08
C ILE A 364 -17.57 -10.53 11.87
N LEU A 365 -18.73 -9.91 11.73
CA LEU A 365 -18.92 -8.47 11.60
C LEU A 365 -19.13 -7.77 12.94
N LYS A 366 -19.19 -8.52 14.05
CA LYS A 366 -19.29 -7.91 15.37
C LYS A 366 -18.07 -7.04 15.64
N PRO A 367 -18.27 -5.74 15.98
CA PRO A 367 -17.15 -4.87 16.28
C PRO A 367 -16.28 -5.38 17.42
N THR A 368 -14.98 -5.52 17.20
CA THR A 368 -14.03 -6.01 18.21
C THR A 368 -13.83 -4.98 19.33
N GLU A 369 -13.57 -5.44 20.55
CA GLU A 369 -13.28 -4.54 21.67
C GLU A 369 -11.95 -3.81 21.46
N PHE A 370 -10.98 -4.45 20.78
CA PHE A 370 -9.71 -3.83 20.44
C PHE A 370 -9.90 -2.61 19.51
N LEU A 371 -10.71 -2.74 18.45
CA LEU A 371 -11.01 -1.64 17.53
C LEU A 371 -11.77 -0.50 18.23
N LYS A 372 -12.78 -0.83 19.04
CA LYS A 372 -13.52 0.15 19.85
C LYS A 372 -12.59 0.90 20.82
N LYS A 373 -11.65 0.19 21.44
CA LYS A 373 -10.66 0.77 22.36
C LYS A 373 -9.77 1.78 21.64
N LEU A 374 -9.19 1.41 20.49
CA LEU A 374 -8.36 2.35 19.71
C LEU A 374 -9.13 3.62 19.37
N VAL A 375 -10.37 3.50 18.88
CA VAL A 375 -11.20 4.66 18.56
C VAL A 375 -11.53 5.50 19.78
N SER A 376 -11.89 4.88 20.91
CA SER A 376 -12.20 5.59 22.15
C SER A 376 -10.99 6.32 22.76
N GLU A 377 -9.78 5.82 22.52
CA GLU A 377 -8.51 6.47 22.92
C GLU A 377 -8.06 7.56 21.94
N GLY A 378 -8.83 7.82 20.87
CA GLY A 378 -8.46 8.79 19.82
C GLY A 378 -7.36 8.31 18.88
N LYS A 379 -7.01 7.02 18.94
CA LYS A 379 -6.02 6.36 18.06
C LYS A 379 -6.71 5.90 16.80
N THR A 380 -7.08 6.85 15.95
CA THR A 380 -7.91 6.58 14.77
C THR A 380 -7.09 6.39 13.49
N GLY A 381 -5.78 6.25 13.58
CA GLY A 381 -4.89 5.93 12.47
C GLY A 381 -3.90 7.04 12.12
N GLU A 382 -3.45 7.07 10.87
CA GLU A 382 -2.39 7.96 10.38
C GLU A 382 -2.67 9.44 10.70
N LYS A 383 -3.91 9.89 10.49
CA LYS A 383 -4.31 11.28 10.75
C LYS A 383 -4.24 11.69 12.23
N ALA A 384 -4.44 10.74 13.12
CA ALA A 384 -4.35 10.95 14.56
C ALA A 384 -2.93 10.76 15.12
N GLY A 385 -2.00 10.26 14.29
CA GLY A 385 -0.63 9.95 14.66
C GLY A 385 -0.45 8.59 15.34
N GLU A 386 -1.51 7.86 15.62
CA GLU A 386 -1.51 6.50 16.15
C GLU A 386 -2.80 5.77 15.75
N GLY A 387 -2.67 4.51 15.43
CA GLY A 387 -3.75 3.56 15.16
C GLY A 387 -3.26 2.16 15.49
N PHE A 388 -3.32 1.24 14.53
CA PHE A 388 -2.59 -0.04 14.63
C PHE A 388 -1.08 0.19 14.70
N TYR A 389 -0.63 1.23 14.00
CA TYR A 389 0.76 1.68 13.98
C TYR A 389 0.93 3.01 14.71
N LYS A 390 2.17 3.26 15.14
CA LYS A 390 2.57 4.59 15.63
C LYS A 390 3.20 5.37 14.51
N TYR A 391 2.54 6.43 14.10
CA TYR A 391 3.04 7.39 13.13
C TYR A 391 3.80 8.46 13.90
N GLY A 392 5.10 8.28 14.07
CA GLY A 392 5.94 9.28 14.73
C GLY A 392 5.84 10.62 14.00
N LYS A 393 6.10 11.75 14.69
CA LYS A 393 6.33 13.03 14.01
C LYS A 393 7.35 12.80 12.91
N VAL A 394 7.01 13.15 11.68
CA VAL A 394 7.92 13.02 10.55
C VAL A 394 9.19 13.79 10.88
N VAL A 395 10.31 13.10 10.98
CA VAL A 395 11.61 13.76 11.15
C VAL A 395 12.06 14.18 9.75
N PHE A 396 11.83 15.45 9.45
CA PHE A 396 12.30 16.04 8.20
C PHE A 396 13.84 16.08 8.17
N LYS A 397 14.42 15.57 7.09
CA LYS A 397 15.87 15.51 6.89
C LYS A 397 16.36 16.52 5.85
N GLU A 398 15.51 16.79 4.87
CA GLU A 398 15.81 17.66 3.73
C GLU A 398 15.04 18.98 3.75
N ILE A 399 14.07 19.10 4.66
CA ILE A 399 13.38 20.36 4.95
C ILE A 399 13.37 20.63 6.45
N SER A 400 13.02 21.86 6.84
CA SER A 400 12.62 22.21 8.20
C SER A 400 11.35 23.05 8.19
N ILE A 401 10.59 23.01 9.30
CA ILE A 401 9.42 23.86 9.51
C ILE A 401 9.74 24.82 10.65
N GLU A 402 9.61 26.11 10.37
CA GLU A 402 9.69 27.18 11.35
C GLU A 402 8.30 27.81 11.49
N LYS A 403 7.86 28.11 12.72
CA LYS A 403 6.57 28.73 12.98
C LYS A 403 6.77 30.01 13.78
N GLU A 404 6.18 31.10 13.29
CA GLU A 404 6.17 32.40 13.96
C GLU A 404 4.73 32.98 13.85
N ASP A 405 4.10 33.26 14.99
CA ASP A 405 2.70 33.71 15.03
C ASP A 405 1.77 32.78 14.22
N LYS A 406 1.09 33.34 13.21
CA LYS A 406 0.17 32.61 12.32
C LYS A 406 0.80 32.18 11.00
N ILE A 407 2.12 32.20 10.92
CA ILE A 407 2.90 31.95 9.70
C ILE A 407 3.78 30.72 9.91
N ALA A 408 3.78 29.79 8.97
CA ALA A 408 4.73 28.70 8.92
C ALA A 408 5.66 28.86 7.72
N LYS A 409 6.95 28.57 7.92
CA LYS A 409 7.97 28.57 6.87
C LYS A 409 8.47 27.16 6.65
N ILE A 410 8.32 26.63 5.45
CA ILE A 410 8.94 25.38 4.98
C ILE A 410 10.27 25.79 4.32
N VAL A 411 11.38 25.37 4.90
CA VAL A 411 12.73 25.67 4.40
C VAL A 411 13.32 24.42 3.77
N ILE A 412 13.61 24.44 2.48
CA ILE A 412 14.36 23.37 1.79
C ILE A 412 15.81 23.45 2.26
N ASN A 413 16.26 22.45 3.00
CA ASN A 413 17.54 22.49 3.72
C ASN A 413 18.59 21.55 3.11
N ARG A 414 18.99 21.87 1.87
CA ARG A 414 20.06 21.19 1.13
C ARG A 414 21.00 22.22 0.46
N PRO A 415 21.53 23.21 1.22
CA PRO A 415 22.28 24.34 0.64
C PRO A 415 23.55 23.91 -0.11
N GLN A 416 24.20 22.81 0.31
CA GLN A 416 25.37 22.22 -0.38
C GLN A 416 25.04 21.69 -1.78
N LYS A 417 23.76 21.43 -2.08
CA LYS A 417 23.23 21.02 -3.38
C LYS A 417 22.36 22.10 -4.03
N LEU A 418 22.52 23.36 -3.64
CA LEU A 418 21.70 24.48 -4.08
C LEU A 418 20.19 24.21 -3.89
N ASN A 419 19.82 23.55 -2.81
CA ASN A 419 18.46 23.16 -2.47
C ASN A 419 17.74 22.35 -3.58
N ALA A 420 18.49 21.50 -4.29
CA ALA A 420 17.94 20.60 -5.30
C ALA A 420 16.91 19.65 -4.66
N LEU A 421 15.82 19.38 -5.41
CA LEU A 421 14.69 18.58 -4.98
C LEU A 421 14.94 17.10 -5.29
N SER A 422 15.09 16.29 -4.27
CA SER A 422 15.05 14.83 -4.37
C SER A 422 13.59 14.34 -4.27
N LEU A 423 13.33 13.04 -4.55
CA LEU A 423 12.03 12.44 -4.30
C LEU A 423 11.65 12.52 -2.81
N ARG A 424 12.65 12.41 -1.91
CA ARG A 424 12.46 12.61 -0.48
C ARG A 424 12.05 14.05 -0.15
N THR A 425 12.69 15.05 -0.73
CA THR A 425 12.29 16.45 -0.52
C THR A 425 10.83 16.66 -0.90
N LEU A 426 10.36 16.05 -2.00
CA LEU A 426 8.96 16.12 -2.42
C LEU A 426 8.03 15.44 -1.41
N ASP A 427 8.41 14.25 -0.89
CA ASP A 427 7.63 13.56 0.14
C ASP A 427 7.55 14.39 1.42
N GLU A 428 8.66 14.95 1.86
CA GLU A 428 8.72 15.77 3.08
C GLU A 428 7.93 17.07 2.94
N ILE A 429 7.93 17.73 1.77
CA ILE A 429 7.07 18.90 1.51
C ILE A 429 5.60 18.50 1.55
N SER A 430 5.23 17.36 0.92
CA SER A 430 3.85 16.87 0.95
C SER A 430 3.37 16.61 2.37
N GLU A 431 4.22 16.02 3.20
CA GLU A 431 3.88 15.72 4.58
C GLU A 431 3.80 16.99 5.45
N ALA A 432 4.74 17.91 5.27
CA ALA A 432 4.69 19.22 5.91
C ALA A 432 3.38 19.97 5.60
N LEU A 433 2.93 19.93 4.36
CA LEU A 433 1.65 20.54 3.97
C LEU A 433 0.47 19.87 4.66
N LYS A 434 0.43 18.54 4.79
CA LYS A 434 -0.62 17.83 5.52
C LYS A 434 -0.64 18.19 7.02
N GLU A 435 0.53 18.34 7.64
CA GLU A 435 0.65 18.80 9.03
C GLU A 435 0.10 20.23 9.18
N LEU A 436 0.55 21.14 8.29
CA LEU A 436 0.19 22.54 8.34
C LEU A 436 -1.27 22.82 7.91
N GLU A 437 -1.89 21.93 7.14
CA GLU A 437 -3.32 22.02 6.80
C GLU A 437 -4.19 21.86 8.06
N LYS A 438 -3.84 20.92 8.92
CA LYS A 438 -4.58 20.62 10.16
C LYS A 438 -4.29 21.60 11.30
N ASP A 439 -3.22 22.39 11.20
CA ASP A 439 -2.84 23.34 12.24
C ASP A 439 -3.62 24.66 12.11
N ASP A 440 -4.68 24.81 12.89
CA ASP A 440 -5.53 26.00 12.92
C ASP A 440 -4.79 27.27 13.36
N SER A 441 -3.65 27.14 14.02
CA SER A 441 -2.83 28.29 14.41
C SER A 441 -2.12 28.92 13.21
N VAL A 442 -1.88 28.14 12.12
CA VAL A 442 -1.21 28.60 10.91
C VAL A 442 -2.24 29.12 9.90
N ARG A 443 -2.03 30.31 9.35
CA ARG A 443 -2.88 30.94 8.33
C ARG A 443 -2.19 31.14 7.00
N VAL A 444 -0.86 31.19 6.96
CA VAL A 444 -0.04 31.40 5.76
C VAL A 444 1.17 30.49 5.80
N VAL A 445 1.55 29.95 4.64
CA VAL A 445 2.78 29.15 4.47
C VAL A 445 3.74 29.90 3.56
N ILE A 446 5.01 29.95 3.95
CA ILE A 446 6.12 30.44 3.13
C ILE A 446 6.97 29.21 2.76
N ILE A 447 7.36 29.08 1.49
CA ILE A 447 8.35 28.12 1.04
C ILE A 447 9.60 28.88 0.62
N THR A 448 10.79 28.47 1.10
CA THR A 448 12.06 29.08 0.76
C THR A 448 13.21 28.06 0.79
N GLY A 449 14.39 28.44 0.33
CA GLY A 449 15.60 27.62 0.41
C GLY A 449 16.52 28.06 1.54
N ALA A 450 17.23 27.14 2.18
CA ALA A 450 18.25 27.44 3.17
C ALA A 450 19.46 28.16 2.53
N GLY A 451 20.02 29.12 3.26
CA GLY A 451 21.12 29.94 2.80
C GLY A 451 20.70 31.08 1.87
N ASP A 452 21.62 31.63 1.13
CA ASP A 452 21.44 32.87 0.35
C ASP A 452 21.58 32.67 -1.17
N ARG A 453 22.00 31.47 -1.62
CA ARG A 453 22.40 31.21 -3.00
C ARG A 453 21.23 30.72 -3.88
N ALA A 454 20.37 29.90 -3.36
CA ALA A 454 19.31 29.28 -4.16
C ALA A 454 18.03 29.06 -3.34
N PHE A 455 16.91 29.35 -3.95
CA PHE A 455 15.61 28.82 -3.58
C PHE A 455 15.59 27.31 -3.84
N SER A 456 15.82 26.92 -5.10
CA SER A 456 16.06 25.55 -5.51
C SER A 456 16.63 25.49 -6.93
N ALA A 457 17.67 24.69 -7.13
CA ALA A 457 18.24 24.43 -8.47
C ALA A 457 17.43 23.43 -9.31
N GLY A 458 16.30 22.94 -8.81
CA GLY A 458 15.45 21.97 -9.48
C GLY A 458 15.70 20.53 -9.06
N PHE A 459 15.40 19.57 -9.92
CA PHE A 459 15.57 18.15 -9.61
C PHE A 459 17.02 17.79 -9.32
N ASP A 460 17.25 16.96 -8.30
CA ASP A 460 18.58 16.46 -7.94
C ASP A 460 19.11 15.46 -8.99
N LEU A 461 19.80 15.98 -10.01
CA LEU A 461 20.34 15.19 -11.12
C LEU A 461 21.36 14.14 -10.68
N GLN A 462 21.94 14.23 -9.49
CA GLN A 462 22.79 13.17 -8.96
C GLN A 462 22.02 11.86 -8.74
N THR A 463 20.73 11.94 -8.51
CA THR A 463 19.86 10.75 -8.43
C THR A 463 19.93 9.92 -9.72
N VAL A 464 19.98 10.58 -10.88
CA VAL A 464 20.10 9.93 -12.19
C VAL A 464 21.44 9.23 -12.38
N MET A 465 22.52 9.82 -11.87
CA MET A 465 23.85 9.21 -11.96
C MET A 465 23.98 7.93 -11.11
N HIS A 466 23.21 7.84 -10.03
CA HIS A 466 23.18 6.67 -9.15
C HIS A 466 22.16 5.61 -9.58
N ASP A 467 21.11 6.01 -10.29
CA ASP A 467 20.08 5.14 -10.81
C ASP A 467 19.69 5.55 -12.23
N PRO A 468 20.44 5.08 -13.26
CA PRO A 468 20.12 5.40 -14.66
C PRO A 468 18.76 4.91 -15.13
N GLU A 469 18.17 3.91 -14.44
CA GLU A 469 16.85 3.39 -14.78
C GLU A 469 15.72 4.39 -14.50
N ILE A 470 15.99 5.45 -13.75
CA ILE A 470 15.02 6.51 -13.49
C ILE A 470 14.52 7.19 -14.79
N PHE A 471 15.32 7.17 -15.85
CA PHE A 471 14.94 7.68 -17.17
C PHE A 471 14.31 6.64 -18.11
N LEU A 472 14.11 5.39 -17.67
CA LEU A 472 13.23 4.50 -18.39
C LEU A 472 11.81 5.11 -18.45
N PRO A 473 11.09 5.00 -19.57
CA PRO A 473 9.84 5.74 -19.77
C PRO A 473 8.84 5.59 -18.62
N HIS A 474 8.68 4.38 -18.08
CA HIS A 474 7.76 4.14 -16.96
C HIS A 474 8.22 4.87 -15.67
N ASN A 475 9.49 4.76 -15.31
CA ASN A 475 10.03 5.38 -14.10
C ASN A 475 10.02 6.91 -14.20
N ALA A 476 10.37 7.45 -15.37
CA ALA A 476 10.31 8.89 -15.64
C ALA A 476 8.86 9.41 -15.52
N MET A 477 7.87 8.66 -16.03
CA MET A 477 6.45 9.00 -15.87
C MET A 477 6.03 9.00 -14.39
N MET A 478 6.44 8.00 -13.60
CA MET A 478 6.13 7.92 -12.16
C MET A 478 6.78 9.08 -11.38
N MET A 479 8.02 9.42 -11.69
CA MET A 479 8.71 10.56 -11.11
C MET A 479 8.01 11.89 -11.44
N SER A 480 7.60 12.05 -12.70
CA SER A 480 6.82 13.22 -13.14
C SER A 480 5.47 13.29 -12.40
N ALA A 481 4.75 12.17 -12.31
CA ALA A 481 3.48 12.08 -11.58
C ALA A 481 3.64 12.45 -10.10
N LYS A 482 4.73 12.06 -9.46
CA LYS A 482 5.06 12.42 -8.07
C LYS A 482 5.20 13.93 -7.89
N GLY A 483 5.97 14.60 -8.76
CA GLY A 483 6.12 16.05 -8.72
C GLY A 483 4.79 16.77 -9.00
N HIS A 484 4.00 16.28 -9.97
CA HIS A 484 2.65 16.81 -10.22
C HIS A 484 1.76 16.71 -8.98
N GLN A 485 1.77 15.56 -8.29
CA GLN A 485 0.99 15.36 -7.08
C GLN A 485 1.32 16.41 -6.01
N VAL A 486 2.61 16.60 -5.71
CA VAL A 486 3.04 17.52 -4.65
C VAL A 486 2.78 18.98 -5.03
N PHE A 487 3.07 19.38 -6.26
CA PHE A 487 2.87 20.77 -6.68
C PHE A 487 1.39 21.12 -6.85
N THR A 488 0.56 20.15 -7.25
CA THR A 488 -0.91 20.33 -7.23
C THR A 488 -1.45 20.42 -5.80
N GLN A 489 -0.84 19.71 -4.84
CA GLN A 489 -1.19 19.85 -3.42
C GLN A 489 -0.90 21.27 -2.92
N ILE A 490 0.22 21.91 -3.32
CA ILE A 490 0.52 23.32 -3.00
C ILE A 490 -0.54 24.25 -3.63
N GLU A 491 -0.82 24.06 -4.91
CA GLU A 491 -1.81 24.86 -5.65
C GLU A 491 -3.21 24.77 -5.05
N ARG A 492 -3.59 23.60 -4.50
CA ARG A 492 -4.87 23.33 -3.84
C ARG A 492 -4.86 23.53 -2.34
N PHE A 493 -3.71 23.90 -1.77
CA PHE A 493 -3.58 24.05 -0.33
C PHE A 493 -4.57 25.12 0.20
N PRO A 494 -5.35 24.85 1.27
CA PRO A 494 -6.45 25.71 1.70
C PRO A 494 -6.02 27.07 2.32
N LYS A 495 -4.71 27.27 2.48
CA LYS A 495 -4.12 28.51 3.01
C LYS A 495 -3.23 29.14 1.95
N PRO A 496 -3.03 30.47 1.95
CA PRO A 496 -2.08 31.11 1.04
C PRO A 496 -0.66 30.56 1.19
N VAL A 497 0.00 30.36 0.04
CA VAL A 497 1.41 29.89 -0.03
C VAL A 497 2.26 30.92 -0.77
N ILE A 498 3.34 31.37 -0.16
CA ILE A 498 4.27 32.34 -0.70
C ILE A 498 5.58 31.63 -1.05
N ALA A 499 6.04 31.70 -2.29
CA ALA A 499 7.41 31.37 -2.66
C ALA A 499 8.31 32.58 -2.36
N ALA A 500 9.17 32.46 -1.34
CA ALA A 500 10.20 33.42 -1.01
C ALA A 500 11.49 33.00 -1.72
N ILE A 501 11.70 33.55 -2.93
CA ILE A 501 12.78 33.16 -3.85
C ILE A 501 14.06 33.90 -3.45
N ASN A 502 14.82 33.29 -2.55
CA ASN A 502 16.02 33.87 -1.93
C ASN A 502 17.29 33.79 -2.81
N GLY A 503 17.19 33.25 -4.02
CA GLY A 503 18.30 33.08 -4.95
C GLY A 503 17.88 32.43 -6.25
N TYR A 504 18.65 31.45 -6.74
CA TYR A 504 18.34 30.74 -7.98
C TYR A 504 17.08 29.86 -7.83
N ALA A 505 16.18 29.91 -8.83
CA ALA A 505 15.01 29.07 -8.94
C ALA A 505 14.94 28.47 -10.35
N PHE A 506 15.59 27.32 -10.56
CA PHE A 506 15.71 26.69 -11.88
C PHE A 506 14.93 25.38 -11.98
N GLY A 507 14.43 25.06 -13.17
CA GLY A 507 13.75 23.81 -13.45
C GLY A 507 12.64 23.52 -12.45
N GLY A 508 12.70 22.37 -11.76
CA GLY A 508 11.75 22.01 -10.70
C GLY A 508 11.62 23.05 -9.58
N GLY A 509 12.64 23.88 -9.34
CA GLY A 509 12.57 25.01 -8.41
C GLY A 509 11.70 26.16 -8.93
N CYS A 510 11.76 26.45 -10.22
CA CYS A 510 10.84 27.36 -10.87
C CYS A 510 9.41 26.79 -10.88
N GLU A 511 9.25 25.50 -11.15
CA GLU A 511 7.96 24.80 -11.12
C GLU A 511 7.32 24.82 -9.73
N LEU A 512 8.12 24.65 -8.66
CA LEU A 512 7.70 24.78 -7.27
C LEU A 512 7.22 26.22 -6.97
N ALA A 513 7.97 27.22 -7.40
CA ALA A 513 7.58 28.63 -7.21
C ALA A 513 6.28 28.94 -7.96
N LEU A 514 6.09 28.42 -9.17
CA LEU A 514 4.86 28.57 -9.96
C LEU A 514 3.62 27.90 -9.33
N ALA A 515 3.82 26.87 -8.50
CA ALA A 515 2.72 26.21 -7.77
C ALA A 515 2.25 27.01 -6.55
N CYS A 516 3.03 27.98 -6.07
CA CYS A 516 2.65 28.88 -4.98
C CYS A 516 1.73 30.01 -5.45
N ASP A 517 0.96 30.60 -4.53
CA ASP A 517 0.04 31.70 -4.85
C ASP A 517 0.80 33.00 -5.16
N PHE A 518 1.80 33.30 -4.37
CA PHE A 518 2.63 34.50 -4.49
C PHE A 518 4.11 34.13 -4.67
N ARG A 519 4.85 34.98 -5.40
CA ARG A 519 6.28 34.85 -5.65
C ARG A 519 6.96 36.18 -5.38
N ILE A 520 7.76 36.26 -4.32
CA ILE A 520 8.64 37.39 -4.00
C ILE A 520 10.06 36.96 -4.30
N MET A 521 10.77 37.74 -5.07
CA MET A 521 12.10 37.35 -5.53
C MET A 521 13.17 38.36 -5.10
N LYS A 522 14.25 37.85 -4.52
CA LYS A 522 15.44 38.65 -4.16
C LYS A 522 16.24 39.04 -5.41
N ARG A 523 16.58 40.32 -5.54
CA ARG A 523 17.51 40.79 -6.58
C ARG A 523 18.86 40.09 -6.43
N GLY A 524 19.51 39.78 -7.57
CA GLY A 524 20.70 38.96 -7.63
C GLY A 524 20.42 37.46 -7.83
N GLY A 525 19.17 37.01 -7.66
CA GLY A 525 18.71 35.66 -8.05
C GLY A 525 18.36 35.61 -9.54
N GLN A 526 18.13 34.38 -10.04
CA GLN A 526 17.62 34.13 -11.39
C GLN A 526 16.56 33.03 -11.33
N ILE A 527 15.54 33.13 -12.21
CA ILE A 527 14.45 32.16 -12.33
C ILE A 527 14.27 31.69 -13.78
N GLY A 528 13.95 30.41 -13.99
CA GLY A 528 13.69 29.89 -15.34
C GLY A 528 13.50 28.40 -15.42
N LEU A 529 12.82 27.97 -16.48
CA LEU A 529 12.67 26.56 -16.86
C LEU A 529 13.78 26.18 -17.83
N THR A 530 14.83 25.53 -17.33
CA THR A 530 16.10 25.33 -18.06
C THR A 530 16.27 23.93 -18.64
N GLU A 531 15.27 23.09 -18.55
CA GLU A 531 15.28 21.66 -18.86
C GLU A 531 15.59 21.37 -20.33
N VAL A 532 15.12 22.21 -21.25
CA VAL A 532 15.37 22.01 -22.69
C VAL A 532 16.87 22.09 -23.01
N GLY A 533 17.64 22.87 -22.26
CA GLY A 533 19.11 22.89 -22.35
C GLY A 533 19.79 21.57 -21.95
N LEU A 534 19.05 20.65 -21.30
CA LEU A 534 19.50 19.31 -20.93
C LEU A 534 18.90 18.22 -21.83
N GLY A 535 18.15 18.59 -22.88
CA GLY A 535 17.47 17.64 -23.77
C GLY A 535 16.18 17.03 -23.21
N ILE A 536 15.62 17.59 -22.15
CA ILE A 536 14.35 17.18 -21.53
C ILE A 536 13.38 18.37 -21.46
N ILE A 537 12.16 18.14 -20.99
CA ILE A 537 11.16 19.21 -20.79
C ILE A 537 10.85 19.38 -19.30
N PRO A 538 10.28 20.52 -18.86
CA PRO A 538 9.71 20.66 -17.53
C PRO A 538 8.71 19.53 -17.24
N GLY A 539 8.93 18.81 -16.16
CA GLY A 539 8.21 17.55 -15.88
C GLY A 539 7.21 17.63 -14.72
N TRP A 540 7.18 18.74 -13.97
CA TRP A 540 6.34 18.89 -12.77
C TRP A 540 5.25 19.97 -12.89
N GLY A 541 4.86 20.29 -14.13
CA GLY A 541 3.76 21.19 -14.47
C GLY A 541 4.20 22.58 -14.89
N GLY A 542 5.50 22.82 -15.07
CA GLY A 542 6.03 24.12 -15.48
C GLY A 542 5.49 24.58 -16.82
N THR A 543 5.36 23.68 -17.81
CA THR A 543 4.80 24.00 -19.12
C THR A 543 3.37 24.57 -19.05
N GLN A 544 2.58 24.10 -18.09
CA GLN A 544 1.20 24.52 -17.92
C GLN A 544 1.09 25.78 -17.06
N ARG A 545 1.75 25.80 -15.90
CA ARG A 545 1.66 26.92 -14.95
C ARG A 545 2.26 28.22 -15.47
N ILE A 546 3.44 28.15 -16.12
CA ILE A 546 4.07 29.35 -16.66
C ILE A 546 3.22 30.00 -17.75
N ALA A 547 2.55 29.20 -18.60
CA ALA A 547 1.68 29.71 -19.66
C ALA A 547 0.46 30.45 -19.11
N LYS A 548 -0.07 30.03 -17.95
CA LYS A 548 -1.14 30.73 -17.25
C LYS A 548 -0.69 32.06 -16.66
N VAL A 549 0.57 32.15 -16.22
CA VAL A 549 1.12 33.35 -15.55
C VAL A 549 1.57 34.40 -16.55
N VAL A 550 2.34 34.03 -17.59
CA VAL A 550 2.95 35.01 -18.52
C VAL A 550 2.38 34.96 -19.95
N GLY A 551 1.37 34.11 -20.17
CA GLY A 551 0.79 33.88 -21.49
C GLY A 551 1.61 32.93 -22.37
N ILE A 552 0.93 32.30 -23.34
CA ILE A 552 1.47 31.18 -24.15
C ILE A 552 2.72 31.60 -24.95
N ALA A 553 2.71 32.77 -25.57
CA ALA A 553 3.83 33.23 -26.40
C ALA A 553 5.12 33.41 -25.57
N LYS A 554 5.01 34.07 -24.42
CA LYS A 554 6.14 34.28 -23.53
C LYS A 554 6.59 32.98 -22.88
N ALA A 555 5.68 32.11 -22.51
CA ALA A 555 6.02 30.78 -21.97
C ALA A 555 6.85 29.95 -22.96
N LYS A 556 6.46 29.91 -24.26
CA LYS A 556 7.24 29.23 -25.31
C LYS A 556 8.64 29.82 -25.46
N GLU A 557 8.75 31.15 -25.47
CA GLU A 557 10.06 31.82 -25.54
C GLU A 557 10.97 31.41 -24.37
N LEU A 558 10.44 31.44 -23.14
CA LEU A 558 11.20 31.14 -21.94
C LEU A 558 11.65 29.66 -21.90
N ILE A 559 10.72 28.75 -22.16
CA ILE A 559 10.98 27.31 -22.08
C ILE A 559 11.89 26.85 -23.24
N MET A 560 11.52 27.18 -24.49
CA MET A 560 12.24 26.67 -25.66
C MET A 560 13.66 27.21 -25.79
N LEU A 561 13.90 28.39 -25.25
CA LEU A 561 15.25 28.99 -25.22
C LEU A 561 15.97 28.79 -23.87
N ALA A 562 15.36 28.01 -22.96
CA ALA A 562 15.90 27.78 -21.60
C ALA A 562 16.35 29.09 -20.91
N LYS A 563 15.56 30.17 -21.08
CA LYS A 563 15.94 31.51 -20.59
C LYS A 563 15.95 31.56 -19.07
N ARG A 564 16.95 32.31 -18.57
CA ARG A 564 17.07 32.66 -17.15
C ARG A 564 16.79 34.14 -17.04
N LEU A 565 15.82 34.51 -16.21
CA LEU A 565 15.46 35.91 -15.98
C LEU A 565 16.03 36.38 -14.65
N ASP A 566 16.50 37.62 -14.59
CA ASP A 566 16.72 38.27 -13.30
C ASP A 566 15.40 38.69 -12.64
N ALA A 567 15.47 39.17 -11.41
CA ALA A 567 14.31 39.51 -10.62
C ALA A 567 13.47 40.64 -11.24
N ASP A 568 14.11 41.66 -11.79
CA ASP A 568 13.41 42.83 -12.37
C ASP A 568 12.70 42.47 -13.68
N GLU A 569 13.30 41.65 -14.53
CA GLU A 569 12.63 41.17 -15.73
C GLU A 569 11.51 40.21 -15.40
N ALA A 570 11.68 39.32 -14.41
CA ALA A 570 10.64 38.39 -13.93
C ALA A 570 9.43 39.17 -13.38
N GLU A 571 9.64 40.27 -12.64
CA GLU A 571 8.56 41.15 -12.20
C GLU A 571 7.88 41.86 -13.37
N ARG A 572 8.67 42.43 -14.29
CA ARG A 572 8.17 43.18 -15.45
C ARG A 572 7.22 42.36 -16.33
N ILE A 573 7.45 41.04 -16.46
CA ILE A 573 6.59 40.16 -17.26
C ILE A 573 5.50 39.47 -16.42
N GLY A 574 5.42 39.75 -15.11
CA GLY A 574 4.45 39.15 -14.20
C GLY A 574 4.74 37.73 -13.76
N LEU A 575 5.96 37.22 -14.02
CA LEU A 575 6.39 35.89 -13.54
C LEU A 575 6.52 35.86 -12.02
N VAL A 576 6.99 36.95 -11.42
CA VAL A 576 6.98 37.16 -9.96
C VAL A 576 6.16 38.40 -9.61
N ASN A 577 5.60 38.42 -8.39
CA ASN A 577 4.77 39.53 -7.92
C ASN A 577 5.61 40.75 -7.54
N LYS A 578 6.85 40.53 -7.04
CA LYS A 578 7.71 41.62 -6.59
C LYS A 578 9.19 41.20 -6.60
N ALA A 579 10.05 42.06 -7.14
CA ALA A 579 11.50 42.01 -7.01
C ALA A 579 11.94 42.90 -5.85
N VAL A 580 12.79 42.39 -4.96
CA VAL A 580 13.16 43.08 -3.72
C VAL A 580 14.66 43.06 -3.49
N ASP A 581 15.22 44.15 -3.00
CA ASP A 581 16.63 44.25 -2.62
C ASP A 581 16.96 43.28 -1.48
N ALA A 582 18.20 42.77 -1.47
CA ALA A 582 18.59 41.70 -0.56
C ALA A 582 18.41 42.06 0.93
N ASP A 583 18.67 43.31 1.29
CA ASP A 583 18.53 43.84 2.67
C ASP A 583 17.08 44.00 3.14
N LYS A 584 16.13 44.04 2.21
CA LYS A 584 14.69 44.19 2.50
C LYS A 584 13.88 42.91 2.25
N PHE A 585 14.52 41.88 1.71
CA PHE A 585 13.82 40.70 1.22
C PHE A 585 13.00 40.00 2.30
N GLU A 586 13.60 39.67 3.44
CA GLU A 586 12.89 39.01 4.55
C GLU A 586 11.75 39.88 5.11
N GLU A 587 11.97 41.18 5.24
CA GLU A 587 10.96 42.12 5.72
C GLU A 587 9.74 42.14 4.78
N GLU A 588 9.95 42.24 3.47
CA GLU A 588 8.88 42.28 2.49
C GLU A 588 8.08 40.97 2.39
N VAL A 589 8.75 39.82 2.48
CA VAL A 589 8.11 38.52 2.55
C VAL A 589 7.23 38.41 3.79
N MET A 590 7.75 38.79 4.97
CA MET A 590 7.00 38.75 6.22
C MET A 590 5.86 39.77 6.26
N ASN A 591 6.02 40.94 5.66
CA ASN A 591 4.95 41.93 5.54
C ASN A 591 3.77 41.38 4.72
N LEU A 592 4.03 40.76 3.56
CA LEU A 592 2.99 40.10 2.77
C LEU A 592 2.33 38.95 3.57
N ALA A 593 3.11 38.12 4.23
CA ALA A 593 2.59 37.01 5.03
C ALA A 593 1.71 37.50 6.19
N LYS A 594 2.12 38.55 6.91
CA LYS A 594 1.31 39.17 8.01
C LYS A 594 0.03 39.81 7.47
N GLN A 595 0.10 40.47 6.29
CA GLN A 595 -1.08 41.02 5.64
C GLN A 595 -2.09 39.90 5.32
N LEU A 596 -1.66 38.82 4.67
CA LEU A 596 -2.50 37.66 4.37
C LEU A 596 -3.04 36.97 5.63
N ALA A 597 -2.22 36.83 6.67
CA ALA A 597 -2.62 36.23 7.95
C ALA A 597 -3.67 37.05 8.71
N SER A 598 -3.77 38.37 8.40
CA SER A 598 -4.80 39.27 8.96
C SER A 598 -6.13 39.22 8.21
N MET A 599 -6.19 38.63 7.02
CA MET A 599 -7.41 38.50 6.21
C MET A 599 -8.28 37.31 6.67
N PRO A 600 -9.59 37.30 6.32
CA PRO A 600 -10.51 36.23 6.70
C PRO A 600 -10.14 34.91 5.99
N PRO A 601 -9.76 33.85 6.74
CA PRO A 601 -9.17 32.63 6.14
C PRO A 601 -10.11 31.91 5.18
N ILE A 602 -11.42 31.87 5.47
CA ILE A 602 -12.41 31.20 4.61
C ILE A 602 -12.52 31.93 3.28
N ALA A 603 -12.56 33.27 3.31
CA ALA A 603 -12.63 34.07 2.07
C ALA A 603 -11.37 33.89 1.22
N LEU A 604 -10.16 33.88 1.83
CA LEU A 604 -8.91 33.62 1.09
C LEU A 604 -8.89 32.24 0.43
N ARG A 605 -9.33 31.21 1.15
CA ARG A 605 -9.45 29.83 0.59
C ARG A 605 -10.37 29.82 -0.62
N VAL A 606 -11.53 30.40 -0.48
CA VAL A 606 -12.57 30.40 -1.51
C VAL A 606 -12.13 31.20 -2.74
N VAL A 607 -11.49 32.37 -2.56
CA VAL A 607 -10.92 33.17 -3.66
C VAL A 607 -9.85 32.37 -4.40
N LYS A 608 -8.92 31.74 -3.68
CA LYS A 608 -7.90 30.87 -4.28
C LYS A 608 -8.54 29.77 -5.15
N TYR A 609 -9.57 29.11 -4.66
CA TYR A 609 -10.26 28.07 -5.40
C TYR A 609 -11.05 28.61 -6.59
N ALA A 610 -11.78 29.72 -6.41
CA ALA A 610 -12.54 30.34 -7.49
C ALA A 610 -11.63 30.77 -8.65
N VAL A 611 -10.46 31.35 -8.35
CA VAL A 611 -9.50 31.76 -9.38
C VAL A 611 -8.84 30.54 -10.03
N ASN A 612 -8.28 29.61 -9.24
CA ASN A 612 -7.51 28.48 -9.78
C ASN A 612 -8.38 27.53 -10.62
N PHE A 613 -9.61 27.22 -10.16
CA PHE A 613 -10.50 26.30 -10.87
C PHE A 613 -11.40 27.01 -11.88
N GLY A 614 -11.88 28.21 -11.56
CA GLY A 614 -12.76 28.96 -12.45
C GLY A 614 -12.08 29.39 -13.74
N TYR A 615 -10.79 29.70 -13.70
CA TYR A 615 -10.02 30.13 -14.89
C TYR A 615 -9.97 29.05 -16.00
N GLU A 616 -10.06 27.77 -15.64
CA GLU A 616 -10.02 26.64 -16.59
C GLU A 616 -11.39 26.28 -17.16
N LEU A 617 -12.46 26.87 -16.64
CA LEU A 617 -13.84 26.56 -17.02
C LEU A 617 -14.39 27.58 -18.03
N PRO A 618 -15.44 27.21 -18.79
CA PRO A 618 -16.24 28.22 -19.48
C PRO A 618 -16.72 29.32 -18.52
N THR A 619 -16.71 30.56 -18.96
CA THR A 619 -16.98 31.74 -18.10
C THR A 619 -18.26 31.59 -17.28
N GLU A 620 -19.34 31.09 -17.89
CA GLU A 620 -20.63 30.91 -17.23
C GLU A 620 -20.56 29.91 -16.07
N ILE A 621 -19.76 28.84 -16.22
CA ILE A 621 -19.56 27.82 -15.18
C ILE A 621 -18.69 28.40 -14.05
N GLY A 622 -17.64 29.15 -14.41
CA GLY A 622 -16.80 29.87 -13.44
C GLY A 622 -17.61 30.87 -12.61
N GLN A 623 -18.51 31.63 -13.25
CA GLN A 623 -19.40 32.56 -12.57
C GLN A 623 -20.43 31.86 -11.67
N ALA A 624 -20.96 30.70 -12.07
CA ALA A 624 -21.85 29.91 -11.22
C ALA A 624 -21.11 29.38 -9.97
N LEU A 625 -19.86 28.96 -10.13
CA LEU A 625 -18.99 28.55 -9.01
C LEU A 625 -18.70 29.72 -8.06
N GLU A 626 -18.39 30.91 -8.61
CA GLU A 626 -18.20 32.14 -7.85
C GLU A 626 -19.45 32.53 -7.05
N ALA A 627 -20.64 32.44 -7.65
CA ALA A 627 -21.91 32.73 -6.96
C ALA A 627 -22.15 31.76 -5.78
N ALA A 628 -21.85 30.46 -5.97
CA ALA A 628 -21.95 29.47 -4.89
C ALA A 628 -20.97 29.78 -3.75
N TYR A 629 -19.72 30.08 -4.08
CA TYR A 629 -18.70 30.48 -3.13
C TYR A 629 -19.02 31.79 -2.39
N PHE A 630 -19.58 32.77 -3.09
CA PHE A 630 -20.04 34.01 -2.46
C PHE A 630 -21.12 33.73 -1.40
N GLY A 631 -22.08 32.85 -1.69
CA GLY A 631 -23.08 32.41 -0.72
C GLY A 631 -22.48 31.74 0.52
N ILE A 632 -21.42 30.94 0.36
CA ILE A 632 -20.72 30.33 1.49
C ILE A 632 -20.02 31.40 2.35
N VAL A 633 -19.28 32.32 1.72
CA VAL A 633 -18.50 33.32 2.46
C VAL A 633 -19.42 34.30 3.20
N THR A 634 -20.51 34.73 2.59
CA THR A 634 -21.47 35.67 3.23
C THR A 634 -22.16 35.07 4.45
N SER A 635 -22.20 33.77 4.61
CA SER A 635 -22.76 33.07 5.79
C SER A 635 -21.79 32.94 6.98
N THR A 636 -20.54 33.40 6.82
CA THR A 636 -19.52 33.29 7.87
C THR A 636 -19.60 34.42 8.90
N LYS A 637 -19.18 34.17 10.13
CA LYS A 637 -19.03 35.21 11.17
C LYS A 637 -17.97 36.24 10.82
N ASP A 638 -16.97 35.86 10.02
CA ASP A 638 -15.93 36.78 9.55
C ASP A 638 -16.53 37.81 8.55
N ALA A 639 -17.52 37.41 7.74
CA ALA A 639 -18.24 38.37 6.88
C ALA A 639 -19.05 39.37 7.70
N GLU A 640 -19.76 38.90 8.74
CA GLU A 640 -20.49 39.77 9.68
C GLU A 640 -19.55 40.73 10.38
N GLU A 641 -18.44 40.23 10.94
CA GLU A 641 -17.40 41.03 11.62
C GLU A 641 -16.79 42.07 10.67
N GLY A 642 -16.46 41.68 9.44
CA GLY A 642 -15.89 42.59 8.44
C GLY A 642 -16.83 43.77 8.11
N ILE A 643 -18.13 43.48 7.90
CA ILE A 643 -19.14 44.48 7.63
C ILE A 643 -19.33 45.41 8.85
N LYS A 644 -19.44 44.83 10.06
CA LYS A 644 -19.60 45.59 11.29
C LYS A 644 -18.39 46.49 11.56
N ALA A 645 -17.18 45.98 11.44
CA ALA A 645 -15.94 46.74 11.64
C ALA A 645 -15.83 47.91 10.64
N PHE A 646 -16.28 47.71 9.40
CA PHE A 646 -16.32 48.77 8.38
C PHE A 646 -17.22 49.96 8.80
N PHE A 647 -18.45 49.69 9.27
CA PHE A 647 -19.35 50.72 9.74
C PHE A 647 -18.86 51.39 11.04
N GLU A 648 -18.22 50.62 11.93
CA GLU A 648 -17.66 51.13 13.18
C GLU A 648 -16.28 51.79 13.01
N ARG A 649 -15.73 51.81 11.79
CA ARG A 649 -14.39 52.38 11.46
C ARG A 649 -13.25 51.86 12.31
N ARG A 650 -13.30 50.58 12.65
CA ARG A 650 -12.25 49.84 13.38
C ARG A 650 -11.62 48.75 12.53
N LYS A 651 -10.48 48.21 12.97
CA LYS A 651 -9.90 47.02 12.35
C LYS A 651 -10.75 45.80 12.69
N PRO A 652 -11.06 44.93 11.70
CA PRO A 652 -11.75 43.65 11.96
C PRO A 652 -10.83 42.61 12.63
N GLU A 653 -11.45 41.71 13.40
CA GLU A 653 -10.78 40.56 14.01
C GLU A 653 -11.36 39.26 13.44
N PHE A 654 -10.74 38.75 12.38
CA PHE A 654 -11.20 37.54 11.72
C PHE A 654 -10.76 36.26 12.44
N LYS A 655 -11.70 35.36 12.68
CA LYS A 655 -11.50 34.12 13.47
C LYS A 655 -11.54 32.85 12.61
N GLY A 656 -11.90 32.95 11.33
CA GLY A 656 -12.01 31.79 10.43
C GLY A 656 -13.27 30.94 10.69
N LYS A 657 -14.38 31.56 11.08
CA LYS A 657 -15.63 30.88 11.44
C LYS A 657 -16.81 31.42 10.66
#